data_ab1516ef232764b4a20d32e9abc5cca6
#
_entry.id   ab1516ef232764b4a20d32e9abc5cca6
#
_cell.length_a   1.000
_cell.length_b   1.000
_cell.length_c   1.000
_cell.angle_alpha   90.00
_cell.angle_beta   90.00
_cell.angle_gamma   90.00
#
_symmetry.space_group_name_H-M   'P 1'
#
loop_
_entity.id
_entity.type
_entity.pdbx_description
1 polymer ?
#
loop_
_entity_poly.entity_id
_entity_poly.type
_entity_poly.pdbx_seq_one_letter_code
_entity_poly.pdbx_strand_id
1 'polypeptide(L)'
;MKKALLMVTALLIAGSTNIKAQDMKEKPILRNDIKLDGNLMTPEALWAMGRIGNYAVSPDGKQIVYNVAYYSVEKNKSHHVLYIMNADGSNKKLLTTSAKNETDAAWIDGGKRIAFLYGGQIWSMTPDGTDRRQMTNDKSGIDAFKFSPDGTHVVLVKQIAFHESIKQNPDDLPKATGRVITDLNYRHWDEYVETIPHPFLANVKNGIISEGFDIMEGEPYECPVKPFGGIEQIDWSPDSKSIAYTSRKKVGVDYMTSTDTDIYLYNIGTRETVNLCKPAGYVAPNVDPTKTMKDQSVNSKENLKNNPGYDQNPKFSPDGSKVAWLSMARDGYESDRQRLCVYDFATGDKKYVSEAFDSNVDDYCWADGKDAMFYFIGVWHATENMYAINAKGEIKQLTDTWHDFGSLQMLNKKQVLAERHSFSQSADLYVVTPSKKGTKTDQITDENKHIFDQISIGKVQQRWTKTTDGKDMLYWIVLPANFDETKKYPTLLFCEGGPQSPVSQFWSYRWNLQIMAANGYVIIAPNRRGLPGFGSEWCEEISGDWTGQCMDDYISAIDDACNNLPYVDKDRLGAVGASFGGFSVYYLAGHHDKRFKCFIAHDGAFNLEAMYTDTEEAWFSNWEYDDAYWNKDLTERARRTYENSPHKFVDKWDTPILCIHGEKDYRINYTQGMGAFNAARLRGIPAELLIFPDENHWVLKPQNGILWQRTFFNWLDRWLK
;
A
#
# COMPACT_ATOMS: atom_id res chain seq x y z
N MET A 1 20.99 -44.15 -33.23
CA MET A 1 20.87 -43.48 -31.92
C MET A 1 21.79 -42.27 -31.72
N LYS A 2 23.05 -42.26 -32.18
CA LYS A 2 23.96 -41.10 -32.05
C LYS A 2 23.59 -39.85 -32.88
N LYS A 3 22.88 -39.95 -33.99
CA LYS A 3 22.43 -38.80 -34.82
C LYS A 3 21.19 -38.10 -34.26
N ALA A 4 20.31 -38.80 -33.51
CA ALA A 4 19.14 -38.20 -32.89
C ALA A 4 19.49 -37.36 -31.65
N LEU A 5 20.56 -37.74 -30.92
CA LEU A 5 21.01 -37.00 -29.72
C LEU A 5 21.69 -35.67 -30.07
N LEU A 6 22.34 -35.57 -31.23
CA LEU A 6 22.93 -34.32 -31.72
C LEU A 6 21.89 -33.29 -32.21
N MET A 7 20.76 -33.74 -32.74
CA MET A 7 19.66 -32.83 -33.18
C MET A 7 18.91 -32.25 -31.98
N VAL A 8 18.72 -33.00 -30.89
CA VAL A 8 18.04 -32.49 -29.68
C VAL A 8 18.90 -31.46 -28.93
N THR A 9 20.24 -31.68 -28.89
CA THR A 9 21.15 -30.73 -28.28
C THR A 9 21.29 -29.44 -29.11
N ALA A 10 21.23 -29.53 -30.45
CA ALA A 10 21.26 -28.34 -31.30
C ALA A 10 19.98 -27.51 -31.24
N LEU A 11 18.78 -28.15 -31.05
CA LEU A 11 17.52 -27.46 -30.89
C LEU A 11 17.42 -26.75 -29.51
N LEU A 12 17.98 -27.32 -28.44
CA LEU A 12 18.03 -26.68 -27.13
C LEU A 12 18.99 -25.48 -27.10
N ILE A 13 20.10 -25.53 -27.81
CA ILE A 13 21.04 -24.40 -27.93
C ILE A 13 20.46 -23.30 -28.85
N ALA A 14 19.74 -23.69 -29.93
CA ALA A 14 19.10 -22.72 -30.82
C ALA A 14 17.90 -21.99 -30.15
N GLY A 15 17.14 -22.69 -29.29
CA GLY A 15 16.05 -22.08 -28.50
C GLY A 15 16.55 -21.07 -27.50
N SER A 16 17.64 -21.38 -26.77
CA SER A 16 18.22 -20.47 -25.76
C SER A 16 18.94 -19.26 -26.40
N THR A 17 19.50 -19.42 -27.60
CA THR A 17 20.15 -18.31 -28.33
C THR A 17 19.14 -17.35 -28.98
N ASN A 18 17.97 -17.85 -29.42
CA ASN A 18 16.93 -17.00 -29.99
C ASN A 18 16.23 -16.12 -28.93
N ILE A 19 16.01 -16.63 -27.74
CA ILE A 19 15.48 -15.82 -26.62
C ILE A 19 16.49 -14.75 -26.20
N LYS A 20 17.78 -15.08 -26.08
CA LYS A 20 18.84 -14.10 -25.80
C LYS A 20 19.01 -13.04 -26.90
N ALA A 21 18.81 -13.40 -28.16
CA ALA A 21 18.96 -12.46 -29.30
C ALA A 21 17.77 -11.51 -29.44
N GLN A 22 16.58 -11.89 -28.98
CA GLN A 22 15.39 -11.02 -29.00
C GLN A 22 15.39 -10.03 -27.84
N ASP A 23 15.83 -10.43 -26.65
CA ASP A 23 15.99 -9.56 -25.48
C ASP A 23 17.08 -8.49 -25.67
N MET A 24 18.07 -8.73 -26.51
CA MET A 24 19.13 -7.75 -26.82
C MET A 24 18.74 -6.67 -27.83
N LYS A 25 17.57 -6.76 -28.46
CA LYS A 25 17.10 -5.78 -29.45
C LYS A 25 16.21 -4.69 -28.86
N GLU A 26 15.54 -4.94 -27.76
CA GLU A 26 14.67 -3.96 -27.11
C GLU A 26 15.45 -3.21 -26.03
N LYS A 27 15.51 -1.90 -26.15
CA LYS A 27 16.18 -1.05 -25.15
C LYS A 27 15.32 -0.90 -23.90
N PRO A 28 15.91 -0.86 -22.68
CA PRO A 28 15.17 -0.57 -21.47
C PRO A 28 14.52 0.81 -21.54
N ILE A 29 13.38 0.97 -20.85
CA ILE A 29 12.83 2.29 -20.57
C ILE A 29 13.66 2.86 -19.43
N LEU A 30 14.27 4.02 -19.65
CA LEU A 30 15.10 4.70 -18.68
C LEU A 30 14.51 6.06 -18.36
N ARG A 31 15.21 6.84 -17.53
CA ARG A 31 14.84 8.19 -17.14
C ARG A 31 14.43 9.02 -18.35
N ASN A 32 13.29 9.69 -18.24
CA ASN A 32 12.78 10.59 -19.25
C ASN A 32 13.24 12.02 -18.94
N ASP A 33 14.12 12.56 -19.79
CA ASP A 33 14.61 13.94 -19.69
C ASP A 33 13.64 14.91 -20.40
N ILE A 34 12.37 14.90 -19.96
CA ILE A 34 11.32 15.77 -20.50
C ILE A 34 11.70 17.24 -20.37
N LYS A 35 11.39 18.02 -21.41
CA LYS A 35 11.45 19.49 -21.38
C LYS A 35 10.04 20.03 -21.33
N LEU A 36 9.79 20.92 -20.39
CA LEU A 36 8.48 21.53 -20.18
C LEU A 36 8.42 22.90 -20.88
N ASP A 37 7.27 23.20 -21.49
CA ASP A 37 7.03 24.49 -22.16
C ASP A 37 6.74 25.63 -21.17
N GLY A 38 6.60 25.31 -19.88
CA GLY A 38 6.32 26.26 -18.80
C GLY A 38 6.85 25.77 -17.45
N ASN A 39 6.53 26.50 -16.40
CA ASN A 39 6.98 26.21 -15.04
C ASN A 39 5.92 25.55 -14.15
N LEU A 40 4.89 24.94 -14.72
CA LEU A 40 3.85 24.25 -13.98
C LEU A 40 3.96 22.74 -14.16
N MET A 41 3.61 21.98 -13.12
CA MET A 41 3.51 20.53 -13.20
C MET A 41 2.37 20.15 -14.15
N THR A 42 2.66 19.26 -15.10
CA THR A 42 1.68 18.68 -16.03
C THR A 42 1.52 17.20 -15.79
N PRO A 43 0.45 16.56 -16.29
CA PRO A 43 0.31 15.10 -16.24
C PRO A 43 1.54 14.37 -16.82
N GLU A 44 2.07 14.87 -17.93
CA GLU A 44 3.23 14.29 -18.61
C GLU A 44 4.50 14.42 -17.75
N ALA A 45 4.69 15.56 -17.08
CA ALA A 45 5.81 15.76 -16.14
C ALA A 45 5.72 14.78 -14.97
N LEU A 46 4.54 14.62 -14.38
CA LEU A 46 4.31 13.68 -13.26
C LEU A 46 4.57 12.23 -13.67
N TRP A 47 4.14 11.82 -14.87
CA TRP A 47 4.37 10.47 -15.39
C TRP A 47 5.78 10.24 -15.94
N ALA A 48 6.54 11.30 -16.19
CA ALA A 48 7.96 11.20 -16.56
C ALA A 48 8.88 10.96 -15.36
N MET A 49 8.39 11.15 -14.13
CA MET A 49 9.18 10.96 -12.91
C MET A 49 9.54 9.50 -12.70
N GLY A 50 10.81 9.24 -12.35
CA GLY A 50 11.28 7.96 -11.83
C GLY A 50 10.73 7.73 -10.41
N ARG A 51 10.39 6.48 -10.09
CA ARG A 51 9.85 6.09 -8.80
C ARG A 51 10.82 5.15 -8.13
N ILE A 52 11.46 5.61 -7.06
CA ILE A 52 12.33 4.77 -6.23
C ILE A 52 11.46 3.69 -5.57
N GLY A 53 11.94 2.46 -5.63
CA GLY A 53 11.32 1.29 -5.01
C GLY A 53 12.25 0.65 -3.97
N ASN A 54 12.25 -0.68 -3.91
CA ASN A 54 13.04 -1.44 -2.95
C ASN A 54 14.54 -1.13 -3.01
N TYR A 55 15.18 -1.18 -1.86
CA TYR A 55 16.62 -0.99 -1.71
C TYR A 55 17.22 -2.01 -0.74
N ALA A 56 18.51 -2.30 -0.88
CA ALA A 56 19.24 -3.21 -0.02
C ALA A 56 20.64 -2.67 0.28
N VAL A 57 21.00 -2.69 1.56
CA VAL A 57 22.32 -2.29 2.05
C VAL A 57 23.29 -3.48 1.96
N SER A 58 24.52 -3.24 1.48
CA SER A 58 25.56 -4.28 1.48
C SER A 58 25.92 -4.71 2.91
N PRO A 59 26.35 -5.97 3.12
CA PRO A 59 26.68 -6.48 4.45
C PRO A 59 27.72 -5.68 5.22
N ASP A 60 28.60 -4.96 4.52
CA ASP A 60 29.62 -4.08 5.11
C ASP A 60 29.14 -2.63 5.32
N GLY A 61 27.89 -2.32 4.95
CA GLY A 61 27.26 -1.01 5.09
C GLY A 61 27.81 0.08 4.17
N LYS A 62 28.57 -0.28 3.12
CA LYS A 62 29.24 0.71 2.27
C LYS A 62 28.54 1.01 0.95
N GLN A 63 27.71 0.10 0.49
CA GLN A 63 27.01 0.23 -0.79
C GLN A 63 25.51 0.00 -0.61
N ILE A 64 24.74 0.59 -1.49
CA ILE A 64 23.29 0.46 -1.57
C ILE A 64 22.97 0.09 -3.02
N VAL A 65 22.22 -1.00 -3.21
CA VAL A 65 21.53 -1.30 -4.46
C VAL A 65 20.07 -0.90 -4.31
N TYR A 66 19.49 -0.27 -5.33
CA TYR A 66 18.09 0.14 -5.28
C TYR A 66 17.43 0.09 -6.64
N ASN A 67 16.13 -0.01 -6.64
CA ASN A 67 15.28 -0.09 -7.81
C ASN A 67 14.69 1.28 -8.15
N VAL A 68 14.56 1.56 -9.45
CA VAL A 68 13.78 2.70 -9.96
C VAL A 68 12.85 2.21 -11.07
N ALA A 69 11.57 2.57 -10.96
CA ALA A 69 10.61 2.36 -12.03
C ALA A 69 10.51 3.59 -12.92
N TYR A 70 10.74 3.43 -14.21
CA TYR A 70 10.52 4.44 -15.23
C TYR A 70 9.33 4.09 -16.10
N TYR A 71 8.63 5.09 -16.61
CA TYR A 71 7.39 4.93 -17.37
C TYR A 71 7.55 5.45 -18.78
N SER A 72 6.99 4.72 -19.75
CA SER A 72 6.85 5.18 -21.14
C SER A 72 5.38 5.34 -21.46
N VAL A 73 4.98 6.57 -21.72
CA VAL A 73 3.62 6.90 -22.19
C VAL A 73 3.36 6.27 -23.56
N GLU A 74 4.35 6.32 -24.47
CA GLU A 74 4.26 5.72 -25.79
C GLU A 74 4.00 4.20 -25.74
N LYS A 75 4.79 3.48 -24.90
CA LYS A 75 4.66 2.03 -24.73
C LYS A 75 3.55 1.63 -23.74
N ASN A 76 2.96 2.60 -23.04
CA ASN A 76 1.95 2.42 -22.00
C ASN A 76 2.35 1.40 -20.92
N LYS A 77 3.61 1.41 -20.50
CA LYS A 77 4.15 0.46 -19.50
C LYS A 77 5.26 1.08 -18.67
N SER A 78 5.53 0.46 -17.52
CA SER A 78 6.70 0.72 -16.68
C SER A 78 7.85 -0.21 -17.02
N HIS A 79 9.03 0.15 -16.57
CA HIS A 79 10.23 -0.68 -16.60
C HIS A 79 11.06 -0.43 -15.35
N HIS A 80 11.39 -1.51 -14.65
CA HIS A 80 12.17 -1.48 -13.41
C HIS A 80 13.64 -1.74 -13.70
N VAL A 81 14.49 -0.85 -13.19
CA VAL A 81 15.96 -0.91 -13.35
C VAL A 81 16.65 -0.87 -11.99
N LEU A 82 17.86 -1.41 -11.92
CA LEU A 82 18.67 -1.41 -10.72
C LEU A 82 19.83 -0.41 -10.82
N TYR A 83 20.03 0.33 -9.73
CA TYR A 83 21.16 1.20 -9.50
C TYR A 83 21.99 0.71 -8.32
N ILE A 84 23.26 1.03 -8.31
CA ILE A 84 24.16 0.89 -7.16
C ILE A 84 24.82 2.24 -6.88
N MET A 85 25.06 2.52 -5.62
CA MET A 85 25.82 3.70 -5.16
C MET A 85 26.57 3.38 -3.86
N ASN A 86 27.49 4.25 -3.49
CA ASN A 86 28.06 4.24 -2.12
C ASN A 86 27.02 4.68 -1.10
N ALA A 87 27.20 4.33 0.16
CA ALA A 87 26.31 4.68 1.27
C ALA A 87 26.14 6.19 1.49
N ASP A 88 27.07 7.01 0.98
CA ASP A 88 27.01 8.47 1.00
C ASP A 88 26.36 9.09 -0.24
N GLY A 89 25.81 8.27 -1.14
CA GLY A 89 25.19 8.68 -2.41
C GLY A 89 26.16 8.88 -3.57
N SER A 90 27.47 8.81 -3.34
CA SER A 90 28.47 8.96 -4.39
C SER A 90 28.55 7.70 -5.29
N ASN A 91 29.16 7.85 -6.47
CA ASN A 91 29.39 6.78 -7.43
C ASN A 91 28.13 6.03 -7.90
N LYS A 92 27.02 6.74 -8.04
CA LYS A 92 25.76 6.21 -8.60
C LYS A 92 25.99 5.60 -9.99
N LYS A 93 25.58 4.35 -10.18
CA LYS A 93 25.74 3.59 -11.43
C LYS A 93 24.50 2.77 -11.74
N LEU A 94 24.04 2.83 -13.00
CA LEU A 94 23.01 1.95 -13.53
C LEU A 94 23.59 0.54 -13.76
N LEU A 95 22.92 -0.49 -13.22
CA LEU A 95 23.30 -1.91 -13.39
C LEU A 95 22.47 -2.62 -14.47
N THR A 96 21.27 -2.13 -14.76
CA THR A 96 20.36 -2.73 -15.75
C THR A 96 20.90 -2.64 -17.17
N THR A 97 20.75 -3.74 -17.92
CA THR A 97 21.18 -3.83 -19.32
C THR A 97 20.11 -4.46 -20.23
N SER A 98 18.96 -4.84 -19.69
CA SER A 98 17.89 -5.57 -20.41
C SER A 98 16.60 -4.75 -20.53
N ALA A 99 15.68 -5.19 -21.40
CA ALA A 99 14.35 -4.60 -21.57
C ALA A 99 13.29 -5.17 -20.63
N LYS A 100 13.58 -6.26 -19.92
CA LYS A 100 12.70 -6.82 -18.89
C LYS A 100 13.01 -6.22 -17.54
N ASN A 101 12.02 -6.18 -16.66
CA ASN A 101 12.17 -5.71 -15.29
C ASN A 101 13.26 -6.49 -14.54
N GLU A 102 14.07 -5.76 -13.79
CA GLU A 102 15.01 -6.27 -12.82
C GLU A 102 14.61 -5.69 -11.46
N THR A 103 14.17 -6.56 -10.54
CA THR A 103 13.57 -6.18 -9.25
C THR A 103 14.17 -7.00 -8.10
N ASP A 104 13.79 -6.65 -6.88
CA ASP A 104 14.04 -7.42 -5.66
C ASP A 104 15.52 -7.75 -5.44
N ALA A 105 16.35 -6.73 -5.60
CA ALA A 105 17.81 -6.90 -5.46
C ALA A 105 18.19 -7.23 -4.01
N ALA A 106 19.00 -8.28 -3.84
CA ALA A 106 19.54 -8.73 -2.54
C ALA A 106 21.03 -9.01 -2.64
N TRP A 107 21.79 -8.63 -1.61
CA TRP A 107 23.20 -8.95 -1.50
C TRP A 107 23.39 -10.41 -1.08
N ILE A 108 24.25 -11.13 -1.79
CA ILE A 108 24.61 -12.53 -1.52
C ILE A 108 26.13 -12.71 -1.52
N ASP A 109 26.58 -13.89 -1.12
CA ASP A 109 28.01 -14.27 -1.06
C ASP A 109 28.86 -13.26 -0.25
N GLY A 110 28.32 -12.77 0.88
CA GLY A 110 29.01 -11.79 1.73
C GLY A 110 29.25 -10.44 1.05
N GLY A 111 28.34 -10.02 0.15
CA GLY A 111 28.43 -8.77 -0.59
C GLY A 111 29.20 -8.83 -1.90
N LYS A 112 29.63 -10.01 -2.34
CA LYS A 112 30.37 -10.18 -3.60
C LYS A 112 29.46 -10.21 -4.83
N ARG A 113 28.18 -10.51 -4.64
CA ARG A 113 27.19 -10.60 -5.71
C ARG A 113 25.87 -9.97 -5.29
N ILE A 114 25.08 -9.59 -6.27
CA ILE A 114 23.69 -9.10 -6.13
C ILE A 114 22.81 -10.11 -6.85
N ALA A 115 21.86 -10.71 -6.13
CA ALA A 115 20.76 -11.49 -6.69
C ALA A 115 19.58 -10.57 -7.02
N PHE A 116 18.78 -10.90 -8.04
CA PHE A 116 17.62 -10.12 -8.46
C PHE A 116 16.65 -10.98 -9.27
N LEU A 117 15.39 -10.56 -9.36
CA LEU A 117 14.39 -11.17 -10.23
C LEU A 117 14.51 -10.63 -11.66
N TYR A 118 14.45 -11.54 -12.63
CA TYR A 118 14.43 -11.24 -14.06
C TYR A 118 13.64 -12.32 -14.81
N GLY A 119 12.48 -11.93 -15.37
CA GLY A 119 11.63 -12.85 -16.13
C GLY A 119 11.13 -14.05 -15.33
N GLY A 120 10.74 -13.84 -14.06
CA GLY A 120 10.26 -14.89 -13.14
C GLY A 120 11.35 -15.86 -12.70
N GLN A 121 12.63 -15.48 -12.84
CA GLN A 121 13.77 -16.28 -12.39
C GLN A 121 14.72 -15.46 -11.55
N ILE A 122 15.45 -16.10 -10.64
CA ILE A 122 16.53 -15.47 -9.89
C ILE A 122 17.80 -15.51 -10.72
N TRP A 123 18.39 -14.34 -10.86
CA TRP A 123 19.71 -14.12 -11.47
C TRP A 123 20.65 -13.50 -10.47
N SER A 124 21.94 -13.55 -10.72
CA SER A 124 22.93 -12.80 -9.95
C SER A 124 23.95 -12.13 -10.86
N MET A 125 24.56 -11.07 -10.37
CA MET A 125 25.65 -10.34 -11.01
C MET A 125 26.67 -9.86 -9.99
N THR A 126 27.87 -9.48 -10.42
CA THR A 126 28.82 -8.76 -9.59
C THR A 126 28.38 -7.30 -9.37
N PRO A 127 28.82 -6.60 -8.30
CA PRO A 127 28.38 -5.23 -8.01
C PRO A 127 28.73 -4.21 -9.11
N ASP A 128 29.64 -4.53 -10.02
CA ASP A 128 29.92 -3.72 -11.20
C ASP A 128 28.92 -3.91 -12.35
N GLY A 129 27.93 -4.82 -12.21
CA GLY A 129 26.90 -5.14 -13.18
C GLY A 129 27.31 -6.19 -14.23
N THR A 130 28.48 -6.82 -14.04
CA THR A 130 29.00 -7.85 -14.95
C THR A 130 28.78 -9.28 -14.41
N ASP A 131 29.29 -10.29 -15.11
CA ASP A 131 29.21 -11.71 -14.71
C ASP A 131 27.79 -12.14 -14.31
N ARG A 132 26.81 -11.87 -15.18
CA ARG A 132 25.40 -12.22 -14.95
C ARG A 132 25.21 -13.73 -15.10
N ARG A 133 24.58 -14.35 -14.10
CA ARG A 133 24.31 -15.79 -14.06
C ARG A 133 22.88 -16.06 -13.65
N GLN A 134 22.22 -16.95 -14.36
CA GLN A 134 20.92 -17.47 -13.95
C GLN A 134 21.11 -18.48 -12.82
N MET A 135 20.37 -18.33 -11.72
CA MET A 135 20.45 -19.21 -10.55
C MET A 135 19.31 -20.22 -10.48
N THR A 136 18.15 -19.92 -11.10
CA THR A 136 16.98 -20.79 -11.13
C THR A 136 16.53 -21.08 -12.56
N ASN A 137 15.80 -22.19 -12.75
CA ASN A 137 15.09 -22.54 -13.99
C ASN A 137 13.74 -23.17 -13.60
N ASP A 138 12.94 -22.41 -12.85
CA ASP A 138 11.63 -22.83 -12.38
C ASP A 138 10.57 -22.59 -13.45
N LYS A 139 9.71 -23.60 -13.72
CA LYS A 139 8.69 -23.51 -14.77
C LYS A 139 7.47 -22.71 -14.36
N SER A 140 7.16 -22.68 -13.07
CA SER A 140 6.03 -21.92 -12.52
C SER A 140 6.33 -20.44 -12.38
N GLY A 141 7.63 -20.07 -12.38
CA GLY A 141 8.08 -18.73 -12.06
C GLY A 141 8.24 -18.51 -10.55
N ILE A 142 8.90 -17.42 -10.21
CA ILE A 142 9.18 -17.01 -8.83
C ILE A 142 8.71 -15.57 -8.68
N ASP A 143 7.87 -15.31 -7.69
CA ASP A 143 7.30 -13.99 -7.43
C ASP A 143 8.20 -13.16 -6.49
N ALA A 144 8.82 -13.81 -5.49
CA ALA A 144 9.73 -13.19 -4.55
C ALA A 144 10.72 -14.21 -3.98
N PHE A 145 11.80 -13.74 -3.35
CA PHE A 145 12.78 -14.63 -2.72
C PHE A 145 13.47 -13.97 -1.53
N LYS A 146 13.97 -14.79 -0.59
CA LYS A 146 14.78 -14.33 0.55
C LYS A 146 15.84 -15.38 0.90
N PHE A 147 17.13 -15.04 0.75
CA PHE A 147 18.24 -15.93 1.11
C PHE A 147 18.41 -16.05 2.62
N SER A 148 18.81 -17.24 3.08
CA SER A 148 19.26 -17.42 4.45
C SER A 148 20.54 -16.62 4.73
N PRO A 149 20.78 -16.19 5.98
CA PRO A 149 21.99 -15.44 6.36
C PRO A 149 23.32 -16.15 6.00
N ASP A 150 23.36 -17.48 6.09
CA ASP A 150 24.52 -18.29 5.71
C ASP A 150 24.67 -18.54 4.20
N GLY A 151 23.64 -18.14 3.40
CA GLY A 151 23.64 -18.29 1.94
C GLY A 151 23.45 -19.72 1.44
N THR A 152 23.14 -20.69 2.32
CA THR A 152 22.99 -22.11 1.93
C THR A 152 21.56 -22.46 1.50
N HIS A 153 20.59 -21.64 1.88
CA HIS A 153 19.18 -21.81 1.57
C HIS A 153 18.56 -20.51 1.03
N VAL A 154 17.40 -20.65 0.41
CA VAL A 154 16.57 -19.53 -0.02
C VAL A 154 15.09 -19.92 0.10
N VAL A 155 14.26 -19.00 0.59
CA VAL A 155 12.80 -19.08 0.46
C VAL A 155 12.42 -18.50 -0.89
N LEU A 156 11.64 -19.24 -1.66
CA LEU A 156 11.04 -18.82 -2.93
C LEU A 156 9.53 -18.68 -2.72
N VAL A 157 8.94 -17.57 -3.10
CA VAL A 157 7.49 -17.43 -3.16
C VAL A 157 7.03 -17.85 -4.54
N LYS A 158 6.14 -18.84 -4.61
CA LYS A 158 5.60 -19.37 -5.88
C LYS A 158 4.10 -19.58 -5.77
N GLN A 159 3.40 -19.47 -6.90
CA GLN A 159 1.97 -19.72 -6.99
C GLN A 159 1.65 -21.22 -7.02
N ILE A 160 0.68 -21.62 -6.19
CA ILE A 160 0.07 -22.94 -6.24
C ILE A 160 -1.40 -22.83 -6.62
N ALA A 161 -2.00 -23.91 -7.18
CA ALA A 161 -3.41 -23.95 -7.51
C ALA A 161 -4.29 -23.87 -6.24
N PHE A 162 -5.35 -23.07 -6.31
CA PHE A 162 -6.33 -22.90 -5.25
C PHE A 162 -7.74 -23.22 -5.76
N HIS A 163 -8.45 -24.13 -5.10
CA HIS A 163 -9.75 -24.64 -5.55
C HIS A 163 -10.84 -24.63 -4.49
N GLU A 164 -10.60 -23.97 -3.37
CA GLU A 164 -11.56 -23.93 -2.24
C GLU A 164 -12.82 -23.13 -2.59
N SER A 165 -12.68 -22.05 -3.34
CA SER A 165 -13.78 -21.13 -3.66
C SER A 165 -14.20 -21.16 -5.13
N ILE A 166 -13.35 -21.64 -6.05
CA ILE A 166 -13.63 -21.76 -7.47
C ILE A 166 -13.43 -23.19 -7.90
N LYS A 167 -14.51 -23.82 -8.35
CA LYS A 167 -14.46 -25.21 -8.85
C LYS A 167 -13.72 -25.28 -10.19
N GLN A 168 -12.84 -26.27 -10.31
CA GLN A 168 -12.12 -26.54 -11.55
C GLN A 168 -13.09 -26.96 -12.67
N ASN A 169 -12.89 -26.43 -13.87
CA ASN A 169 -13.66 -26.82 -15.05
C ASN A 169 -13.36 -28.27 -15.46
N PRO A 170 -14.37 -29.01 -16.02
CA PRO A 170 -14.15 -30.35 -16.52
C PRO A 170 -13.13 -30.40 -17.65
N ASP A 171 -12.31 -31.44 -17.70
CA ASP A 171 -11.26 -31.64 -18.73
C ASP A 171 -11.80 -31.74 -20.15
N ASP A 172 -13.05 -32.21 -20.33
CA ASP A 172 -13.72 -32.33 -21.63
C ASP A 172 -14.23 -31.01 -22.20
N LEU A 173 -14.16 -29.90 -21.41
CA LEU A 173 -14.56 -28.55 -21.80
C LEU A 173 -13.38 -27.53 -21.75
N PRO A 174 -12.26 -27.78 -22.45
CA PRO A 174 -11.04 -26.97 -22.31
C PRO A 174 -11.16 -25.53 -22.83
N LYS A 175 -12.25 -25.16 -23.46
CA LYS A 175 -12.55 -23.81 -23.97
C LYS A 175 -13.62 -23.10 -23.14
N ALA A 176 -14.13 -23.72 -22.08
CA ALA A 176 -15.07 -23.08 -21.18
C ALA A 176 -14.38 -21.95 -20.41
N THR A 177 -15.01 -20.79 -20.35
CA THR A 177 -14.51 -19.61 -19.61
C THR A 177 -15.34 -19.28 -18.38
N GLY A 178 -16.41 -20.05 -18.15
CA GLY A 178 -17.27 -19.92 -16.98
C GLY A 178 -16.54 -20.39 -15.72
N ARG A 179 -16.78 -19.68 -14.61
CA ARG A 179 -16.31 -20.07 -13.28
C ARG A 179 -17.50 -20.51 -12.44
N VAL A 180 -17.39 -21.68 -11.79
CA VAL A 180 -18.38 -22.11 -10.81
C VAL A 180 -17.86 -21.78 -9.44
N ILE A 181 -18.42 -20.72 -8.85
CA ILE A 181 -18.07 -20.21 -7.52
C ILE A 181 -18.83 -21.06 -6.49
N THR A 182 -18.13 -21.57 -5.49
CA THR A 182 -18.68 -22.46 -4.46
C THR A 182 -18.59 -21.91 -3.04
N ASP A 183 -17.74 -20.90 -2.82
CA ASP A 183 -17.60 -20.23 -1.53
C ASP A 183 -17.08 -18.80 -1.74
N LEU A 184 -16.95 -18.02 -0.65
CA LEU A 184 -16.33 -16.70 -0.67
C LEU A 184 -14.81 -16.82 -0.83
N ASN A 185 -14.09 -15.66 -0.88
CA ASN A 185 -12.67 -15.60 -1.23
C ASN A 185 -12.40 -16.07 -2.68
N TYR A 186 -13.29 -15.73 -3.60
CA TYR A 186 -13.14 -16.05 -5.03
C TYR A 186 -12.58 -14.88 -5.85
N ARG A 187 -12.60 -13.68 -5.28
CA ARG A 187 -12.02 -12.46 -5.85
C ARG A 187 -11.15 -11.78 -4.79
N HIS A 188 -10.07 -11.16 -5.24
CA HIS A 188 -9.21 -10.39 -4.37
C HIS A 188 -8.60 -9.23 -5.15
N TRP A 189 -8.80 -8.02 -4.69
CA TRP A 189 -8.35 -6.77 -5.30
C TRP A 189 -8.85 -6.57 -6.75
N ASP A 190 -8.23 -7.19 -7.77
CA ASP A 190 -8.53 -7.06 -9.20
C ASP A 190 -8.48 -8.39 -9.97
N GLU A 191 -8.36 -9.51 -9.28
CA GLU A 191 -8.26 -10.83 -9.87
C GLU A 191 -9.18 -11.87 -9.22
N TYR A 192 -9.45 -12.95 -9.94
CA TYR A 192 -10.07 -14.14 -9.36
C TYR A 192 -9.00 -15.00 -8.71
N VAL A 193 -9.29 -15.55 -7.52
CA VAL A 193 -8.35 -16.35 -6.74
C VAL A 193 -8.34 -17.79 -7.26
N GLU A 194 -7.55 -18.03 -8.31
CA GLU A 194 -7.31 -19.35 -8.91
C GLU A 194 -5.98 -19.95 -8.42
N THR A 195 -5.09 -19.12 -7.89
CA THR A 195 -3.82 -19.49 -7.28
C THR A 195 -3.58 -18.69 -6.01
N ILE A 196 -2.77 -19.23 -5.10
CA ILE A 196 -2.29 -18.55 -3.89
C ILE A 196 -0.77 -18.67 -3.78
N PRO A 197 -0.08 -17.67 -3.17
CA PRO A 197 1.36 -17.77 -2.96
C PRO A 197 1.70 -18.69 -1.79
N HIS A 198 2.73 -19.52 -1.99
CA HIS A 198 3.33 -20.36 -0.94
C HIS A 198 4.84 -20.15 -0.85
N PRO A 199 5.45 -20.27 0.34
CA PRO A 199 6.89 -20.25 0.55
C PRO A 199 7.50 -21.64 0.32
N PHE A 200 8.46 -21.71 -0.61
CA PHE A 200 9.22 -22.95 -0.93
C PHE A 200 10.64 -22.82 -0.40
N LEU A 201 11.09 -23.81 0.35
CA LEU A 201 12.47 -23.87 0.83
C LEU A 201 13.37 -24.58 -0.18
N ALA A 202 14.35 -23.88 -0.72
CA ALA A 202 15.30 -24.40 -1.70
C ALA A 202 16.75 -24.33 -1.19
N ASN A 203 17.60 -25.27 -1.66
CA ASN A 203 19.03 -25.27 -1.38
C ASN A 203 19.80 -24.44 -2.41
N VAL A 204 20.84 -23.77 -1.94
CA VAL A 204 21.78 -23.02 -2.78
C VAL A 204 23.11 -23.76 -2.82
N LYS A 205 23.56 -24.19 -3.98
CA LYS A 205 24.85 -24.88 -4.15
C LYS A 205 25.55 -24.41 -5.42
N ASN A 206 26.78 -23.90 -5.27
CA ASN A 206 27.60 -23.41 -6.38
C ASN A 206 26.87 -22.35 -7.26
N GLY A 207 26.09 -21.49 -6.65
CA GLY A 207 25.32 -20.46 -7.36
C GLY A 207 24.08 -20.96 -8.12
N ILE A 208 23.69 -22.22 -7.92
CA ILE A 208 22.47 -22.82 -8.45
C ILE A 208 21.50 -23.06 -7.30
N ILE A 209 20.23 -22.71 -7.52
CA ILE A 209 19.13 -22.91 -6.60
C ILE A 209 18.33 -24.12 -7.04
N SER A 210 18.03 -25.04 -6.11
CA SER A 210 17.18 -26.21 -6.39
C SER A 210 15.71 -25.78 -6.56
N GLU A 211 14.87 -26.70 -7.02
CA GLU A 211 13.43 -26.47 -7.21
C GLU A 211 12.70 -26.14 -5.89
N GLY A 212 13.24 -26.59 -4.76
CA GLY A 212 12.67 -26.39 -3.43
C GLY A 212 11.50 -27.32 -3.14
N PHE A 213 11.02 -27.28 -1.90
CA PHE A 213 9.79 -27.94 -1.47
C PHE A 213 8.91 -26.95 -0.71
N ASP A 214 7.62 -27.09 -0.84
CA ASP A 214 6.61 -26.26 -0.21
C ASP A 214 6.61 -26.51 1.31
N ILE A 215 6.83 -25.48 2.13
CA ILE A 215 6.81 -25.61 3.59
C ILE A 215 5.40 -25.59 4.16
N MET A 216 4.40 -25.27 3.32
CA MET A 216 2.97 -25.28 3.63
C MET A 216 2.22 -26.35 2.79
N GLU A 217 2.92 -27.40 2.32
CA GLU A 217 2.36 -28.42 1.43
C GLU A 217 1.04 -28.99 1.97
N GLY A 218 -0.02 -28.91 1.13
CA GLY A 218 -1.35 -29.38 1.47
C GLY A 218 -2.21 -28.38 2.26
N GLU A 219 -1.70 -27.22 2.61
CA GLU A 219 -2.47 -26.14 3.24
C GLU A 219 -3.12 -25.23 2.19
N PRO A 220 -4.42 -24.90 2.31
CA PRO A 220 -5.11 -23.99 1.39
C PRO A 220 -4.98 -22.52 1.85
N TYR A 221 -3.85 -22.12 2.41
CA TYR A 221 -3.63 -20.81 3.00
C TYR A 221 -2.48 -20.07 2.33
N GLU A 222 -2.60 -18.78 2.18
CA GLU A 222 -1.59 -17.98 1.50
C GLU A 222 -0.46 -17.49 2.42
N CYS A 223 0.73 -17.39 1.87
CA CYS A 223 1.88 -16.70 2.42
C CYS A 223 2.81 -16.26 1.29
N PRO A 224 3.03 -14.95 1.08
CA PRO A 224 2.48 -13.78 1.78
C PRO A 224 0.97 -13.60 1.65
N VAL A 225 0.37 -12.85 2.60
CA VAL A 225 -1.07 -12.59 2.64
C VAL A 225 -1.44 -11.46 1.67
N LYS A 226 -2.31 -11.74 0.73
CA LYS A 226 -2.80 -10.77 -0.25
C LYS A 226 -3.78 -9.75 0.37
N PRO A 227 -4.01 -8.55 -0.26
CA PRO A 227 -3.47 -8.13 -1.56
C PRO A 227 -2.11 -7.44 -1.46
N PHE A 228 -1.67 -6.98 -0.29
CA PHE A 228 -0.52 -6.08 -0.13
C PHE A 228 0.71 -6.75 0.50
N GLY A 229 0.58 -7.95 1.05
CA GLY A 229 1.71 -8.68 1.63
C GLY A 229 2.72 -9.14 0.58
N GLY A 230 4.00 -9.00 0.91
CA GLY A 230 5.14 -9.42 0.09
C GLY A 230 6.22 -10.14 0.92
N ILE A 231 7.44 -10.09 0.45
CA ILE A 231 8.58 -10.80 1.07
C ILE A 231 8.92 -10.31 2.49
N GLU A 232 8.46 -9.12 2.88
CA GLU A 232 8.57 -8.60 4.24
C GLU A 232 7.80 -9.43 5.28
N GLN A 233 6.83 -10.22 4.83
CA GLN A 233 6.08 -11.15 5.68
C GLN A 233 6.81 -12.45 5.98
N ILE A 234 8.05 -12.61 5.49
CA ILE A 234 8.90 -13.78 5.72
C ILE A 234 10.25 -13.31 6.23
N ASP A 235 10.76 -13.92 7.32
CA ASP A 235 12.09 -13.62 7.82
C ASP A 235 12.86 -14.88 8.27
N TRP A 236 14.19 -14.83 8.16
CA TRP A 236 15.10 -15.89 8.59
C TRP A 236 15.63 -15.62 9.98
N SER A 237 15.76 -16.69 10.79
CA SER A 237 16.57 -16.61 12.00
C SER A 237 18.05 -16.37 11.63
N PRO A 238 18.79 -15.60 12.44
CA PRO A 238 20.22 -15.31 12.15
C PRO A 238 21.11 -16.55 12.04
N ASP A 239 20.73 -17.65 12.68
CA ASP A 239 21.45 -18.95 12.57
C ASP A 239 21.01 -19.81 11.38
N SER A 240 20.11 -19.28 10.53
CA SER A 240 19.59 -19.93 9.31
C SER A 240 18.83 -21.23 9.55
N LYS A 241 18.31 -21.47 10.78
CA LYS A 241 17.62 -22.71 11.11
C LYS A 241 16.10 -22.63 11.18
N SER A 242 15.57 -21.40 11.16
CA SER A 242 14.11 -21.19 11.25
C SER A 242 13.68 -20.08 10.31
N ILE A 243 12.42 -20.16 9.90
CA ILE A 243 11.73 -19.16 9.08
C ILE A 243 10.50 -18.70 9.85
N ALA A 244 10.39 -17.41 10.12
CA ALA A 244 9.15 -16.79 10.61
C ALA A 244 8.36 -16.27 9.42
N TYR A 245 7.04 -16.53 9.37
CA TYR A 245 6.19 -16.08 8.29
C TYR A 245 4.79 -15.72 8.75
N THR A 246 4.14 -14.81 8.04
CA THR A 246 2.74 -14.42 8.26
C THR A 246 1.83 -15.28 7.40
N SER A 247 0.72 -15.78 7.97
CA SER A 247 -0.34 -16.42 7.19
C SER A 247 -1.70 -16.24 7.87
N ARG A 248 -2.77 -16.17 7.06
CA ARG A 248 -4.17 -16.26 7.52
C ARG A 248 -4.67 -17.65 7.24
N LYS A 249 -4.67 -18.52 8.28
CA LYS A 249 -5.09 -19.92 8.11
C LYS A 249 -6.61 -20.07 8.18
N LYS A 250 -7.30 -19.46 7.23
CA LYS A 250 -8.76 -19.45 7.04
C LYS A 250 -9.10 -19.56 5.55
N VAL A 251 -10.30 -20.05 5.24
CA VAL A 251 -10.82 -20.14 3.86
C VAL A 251 -12.28 -19.71 3.80
N GLY A 252 -12.79 -19.41 2.61
CA GLY A 252 -14.20 -19.13 2.35
C GLY A 252 -14.76 -17.98 3.20
N VAL A 253 -15.89 -18.21 3.85
CA VAL A 253 -16.56 -17.22 4.72
C VAL A 253 -15.65 -16.75 5.85
N ASP A 254 -14.91 -17.68 6.50
CA ASP A 254 -14.03 -17.35 7.63
C ASP A 254 -12.86 -16.44 7.19
N TYR A 255 -12.32 -16.65 5.98
CA TYR A 255 -11.32 -15.77 5.41
C TYR A 255 -11.86 -14.36 5.15
N MET A 256 -13.06 -14.29 4.57
CA MET A 256 -13.68 -13.04 4.14
C MET A 256 -14.21 -12.16 5.27
N THR A 257 -14.39 -12.71 6.47
CA THR A 257 -14.94 -11.97 7.62
C THR A 257 -13.93 -11.71 8.74
N SER A 258 -12.69 -12.19 8.58
CA SER A 258 -11.65 -12.11 9.61
C SER A 258 -10.39 -11.45 9.10
N THR A 259 -9.74 -10.68 9.98
CA THR A 259 -8.39 -10.12 9.76
C THR A 259 -7.31 -10.90 10.54
N ASP A 260 -7.65 -12.01 11.16
CA ASP A 260 -6.78 -12.81 12.02
C ASP A 260 -5.66 -13.49 11.23
N THR A 261 -4.50 -12.83 11.15
CA THR A 261 -3.25 -13.42 10.69
C THR A 261 -2.35 -13.72 11.87
N ASP A 262 -1.52 -14.75 11.74
CA ASP A 262 -0.59 -15.17 12.78
C ASP A 262 0.84 -15.23 12.26
N ILE A 263 1.79 -15.16 13.19
CA ILE A 263 3.21 -15.42 12.92
C ILE A 263 3.49 -16.90 13.21
N TYR A 264 3.90 -17.61 12.17
CA TYR A 264 4.32 -19.00 12.23
C TYR A 264 5.83 -19.11 12.19
N LEU A 265 6.37 -20.03 12.99
CA LEU A 265 7.79 -20.36 13.01
C LEU A 265 8.00 -21.76 12.48
N TYR A 266 8.60 -21.90 11.31
CA TYR A 266 8.99 -23.17 10.70
C TYR A 266 10.45 -23.49 11.02
N ASN A 267 10.72 -24.68 11.56
CA ASN A 267 12.08 -25.17 11.81
C ASN A 267 12.53 -26.09 10.66
N ILE A 268 13.61 -25.73 9.97
CA ILE A 268 14.08 -26.49 8.80
C ILE A 268 14.62 -27.87 9.13
N GLY A 269 15.13 -28.10 10.34
CA GLY A 269 15.70 -29.39 10.77
C GLY A 269 14.62 -30.42 11.12
N THR A 270 13.58 -30.01 11.89
CA THR A 270 12.47 -30.89 12.31
C THR A 270 11.32 -30.86 11.32
N ARG A 271 11.19 -29.83 10.47
CA ARG A 271 10.06 -29.54 9.58
C ARG A 271 8.75 -29.27 10.33
N GLU A 272 8.84 -28.85 11.56
CA GLU A 272 7.67 -28.51 12.38
C GLU A 272 7.39 -27.01 12.31
N THR A 273 6.10 -26.67 12.33
CA THR A 273 5.60 -25.28 12.38
C THR A 273 4.89 -25.06 13.70
N VAL A 274 5.19 -23.95 14.38
CA VAL A 274 4.48 -23.50 15.58
C VAL A 274 3.91 -22.10 15.37
N ASN A 275 2.74 -21.85 15.96
CA ASN A 275 2.12 -20.52 16.00
C ASN A 275 2.67 -19.76 17.20
N LEU A 276 3.23 -18.58 16.99
CA LEU A 276 3.81 -17.74 18.05
C LEU A 276 2.76 -16.81 18.70
N CYS A 277 1.64 -16.56 18.01
CA CYS A 277 0.61 -15.66 18.48
C CYS A 277 -0.36 -16.33 19.45
N LYS A 278 -0.62 -17.64 19.27
CA LYS A 278 -1.62 -18.40 20.00
C LYS A 278 -1.01 -19.58 20.77
N PRO A 279 -1.57 -19.93 21.94
CA PRO A 279 -1.11 -21.12 22.66
C PRO A 279 -1.43 -22.41 21.89
N ALA A 280 -0.65 -23.47 22.14
CA ALA A 280 -0.90 -24.77 21.54
C ALA A 280 -2.32 -25.28 21.87
N GLY A 281 -3.05 -25.75 20.86
CA GLY A 281 -4.42 -26.21 20.98
C GLY A 281 -5.47 -25.11 21.13
N TYR A 282 -5.13 -23.85 20.85
CA TYR A 282 -6.12 -22.78 20.83
C TYR A 282 -7.21 -23.08 19.80
N VAL A 283 -8.46 -22.86 20.21
CA VAL A 283 -9.64 -22.94 19.36
C VAL A 283 -10.29 -21.56 19.38
N ALA A 284 -10.42 -20.96 18.20
CA ALA A 284 -11.07 -19.66 18.07
C ALA A 284 -12.54 -19.74 18.50
N PRO A 285 -13.08 -18.72 19.18
CA PRO A 285 -14.53 -18.66 19.46
C PRO A 285 -15.34 -18.67 18.17
N ASN A 286 -16.53 -19.28 18.21
CA ASN A 286 -17.48 -19.21 17.10
C ASN A 286 -17.96 -17.78 16.92
N VAL A 287 -18.05 -17.35 15.67
CA VAL A 287 -18.55 -16.03 15.28
C VAL A 287 -19.75 -16.17 14.34
N ASP A 288 -20.64 -15.20 14.36
CA ASP A 288 -21.69 -15.03 13.36
C ASP A 288 -21.16 -14.10 12.26
N PRO A 289 -20.92 -14.58 11.03
CA PRO A 289 -20.32 -13.77 9.96
C PRO A 289 -21.23 -12.63 9.48
N THR A 290 -22.50 -12.58 9.92
CA THR A 290 -23.46 -11.54 9.57
C THR A 290 -23.57 -10.45 10.64
N LYS A 291 -22.86 -10.58 11.76
CA LYS A 291 -22.80 -9.64 12.87
C LYS A 291 -21.44 -8.98 12.96
N THR A 292 -21.42 -7.74 13.44
CA THR A 292 -20.16 -7.06 13.67
C THR A 292 -19.22 -7.86 14.55
N MET A 293 -17.95 -7.91 14.17
CA MET A 293 -16.91 -8.57 14.97
C MET A 293 -16.64 -7.84 16.30
N LYS A 294 -17.01 -6.55 16.41
CA LYS A 294 -16.78 -5.70 17.60
C LYS A 294 -17.26 -6.35 18.91
N ASP A 295 -18.48 -6.86 18.88
CA ASP A 295 -19.21 -7.32 20.06
C ASP A 295 -19.16 -8.85 20.24
N GLN A 296 -18.44 -9.55 19.36
CA GLN A 296 -18.35 -11.00 19.43
C GLN A 296 -17.25 -11.47 20.38
N SER A 297 -17.37 -12.71 20.83
CA SER A 297 -16.46 -13.32 21.81
C SER A 297 -15.01 -13.37 21.35
N VAL A 298 -14.75 -13.37 20.04
CA VAL A 298 -13.41 -13.30 19.47
C VAL A 298 -12.67 -12.04 19.91
N ASN A 299 -13.37 -10.92 20.07
CA ASN A 299 -12.84 -9.63 20.52
C ASN A 299 -13.06 -9.35 22.04
N SER A 300 -13.46 -10.35 22.81
CA SER A 300 -13.56 -10.20 24.27
C SER A 300 -12.19 -9.93 24.89
N LYS A 301 -12.17 -9.17 26.01
CA LYS A 301 -10.92 -8.90 26.78
C LYS A 301 -10.13 -10.17 27.10
N GLU A 302 -10.82 -11.27 27.32
CA GLU A 302 -10.20 -12.56 27.62
C GLU A 302 -9.49 -13.15 26.40
N ASN A 303 -10.03 -12.95 25.20
CA ASN A 303 -9.48 -13.50 23.97
C ASN A 303 -8.43 -12.57 23.32
N LEU A 304 -8.42 -11.27 23.58
CA LEU A 304 -7.44 -10.33 23.00
C LEU A 304 -5.98 -10.71 23.30
N LYS A 305 -5.70 -11.42 24.40
CA LYS A 305 -4.36 -11.96 24.71
C LYS A 305 -3.85 -12.98 23.67
N ASN A 306 -4.74 -13.55 22.87
CA ASN A 306 -4.45 -14.55 21.84
C ASN A 306 -4.25 -13.92 20.45
N ASN A 307 -4.08 -12.60 20.37
CA ASN A 307 -3.86 -11.87 19.10
C ASN A 307 -4.87 -12.25 18.01
N PRO A 308 -6.16 -11.91 18.14
CA PRO A 308 -7.14 -12.26 17.12
C PRO A 308 -7.14 -11.31 15.90
N GLY A 309 -6.36 -10.21 15.90
CA GLY A 309 -6.24 -9.27 14.80
C GLY A 309 -5.09 -9.58 13.85
N TYR A 310 -4.67 -8.60 13.07
CA TYR A 310 -3.49 -8.72 12.20
C TYR A 310 -2.21 -8.86 13.00
N ASP A 311 -1.44 -9.91 12.74
CA ASP A 311 -0.03 -10.07 13.12
C ASP A 311 0.80 -10.27 11.84
N GLN A 312 1.74 -9.35 11.54
CA GLN A 312 2.43 -9.33 10.26
C GLN A 312 3.86 -8.77 10.31
N ASN A 313 4.64 -9.02 9.24
CA ASN A 313 5.98 -8.49 9.04
C ASN A 313 6.96 -8.88 10.16
N PRO A 314 7.17 -10.20 10.42
CA PRO A 314 8.09 -10.64 11.45
C PRO A 314 9.53 -10.28 11.11
N LYS A 315 10.32 -9.87 12.13
CA LYS A 315 11.77 -9.62 12.00
C LYS A 315 12.48 -10.17 13.24
N PHE A 316 13.42 -11.08 13.04
CA PHE A 316 14.25 -11.60 14.13
C PHE A 316 15.18 -10.52 14.69
N SER A 317 15.45 -10.59 16.00
CA SER A 317 16.54 -9.80 16.59
C SER A 317 17.90 -10.27 16.03
N PRO A 318 18.90 -9.37 15.96
CA PRO A 318 20.23 -9.73 15.42
C PRO A 318 20.92 -10.91 16.11
N ASP A 319 20.60 -11.16 17.38
CA ASP A 319 21.13 -12.29 18.16
C ASP A 319 20.24 -13.54 18.11
N GLY A 320 19.08 -13.48 17.44
CA GLY A 320 18.13 -14.57 17.30
C GLY A 320 17.35 -14.92 18.57
N SER A 321 17.54 -14.18 19.68
CA SER A 321 16.86 -14.47 20.94
C SER A 321 15.38 -14.06 20.96
N LYS A 322 14.97 -13.22 20.02
CA LYS A 322 13.62 -12.65 19.93
C LYS A 322 13.16 -12.56 18.46
N VAL A 323 11.84 -12.46 18.28
CA VAL A 323 11.23 -12.02 17.04
C VAL A 323 10.23 -10.91 17.36
N ALA A 324 10.16 -9.88 16.52
CA ALA A 324 9.19 -8.82 16.62
C ALA A 324 8.27 -8.83 15.40
N TRP A 325 7.06 -8.28 15.52
CA TRP A 325 6.12 -8.11 14.42
C TRP A 325 5.15 -6.95 14.69
N LEU A 326 4.46 -6.50 13.66
CA LEU A 326 3.39 -5.53 13.75
C LEU A 326 2.09 -6.25 14.12
N SER A 327 1.37 -5.76 15.14
CA SER A 327 0.22 -6.45 15.73
C SER A 327 -0.95 -5.52 15.98
N MET A 328 -2.12 -5.88 15.48
CA MET A 328 -3.40 -5.27 15.81
C MET A 328 -4.15 -6.14 16.81
N ALA A 329 -5.03 -5.52 17.61
CA ALA A 329 -5.65 -6.24 18.72
C ALA A 329 -6.89 -7.04 18.31
N ARG A 330 -7.70 -6.50 17.38
CA ARG A 330 -9.09 -6.96 17.16
C ARG A 330 -9.25 -7.64 15.79
N ASP A 331 -9.96 -8.76 15.77
CA ASP A 331 -10.36 -9.43 14.54
C ASP A 331 -11.46 -8.63 13.82
N GLY A 332 -11.38 -8.58 12.49
CA GLY A 332 -12.30 -7.87 11.61
C GLY A 332 -12.06 -6.37 11.50
N TYR A 333 -11.16 -5.79 12.27
CA TYR A 333 -10.84 -4.35 12.21
C TYR A 333 -9.48 -4.11 11.58
N GLU A 334 -9.44 -3.88 10.28
CA GLU A 334 -8.20 -3.67 9.53
C GLU A 334 -7.51 -2.33 9.82
N SER A 335 -8.21 -1.39 10.44
CA SER A 335 -7.67 -0.08 10.83
C SER A 335 -7.44 0.05 12.33
N ASP A 336 -7.38 -1.09 13.03
CA ASP A 336 -6.98 -1.10 14.45
C ASP A 336 -5.55 -0.57 14.63
N ARG A 337 -5.26 -0.07 15.83
CA ARG A 337 -3.94 0.46 16.12
C ARG A 337 -2.85 -0.60 15.95
N GLN A 338 -1.95 -0.37 15.00
CA GLN A 338 -0.83 -1.25 14.72
C GLN A 338 0.32 -0.99 15.71
N ARG A 339 0.63 -1.99 16.54
CA ARG A 339 1.62 -1.93 17.61
C ARG A 339 2.79 -2.85 17.31
N LEU A 340 3.95 -2.55 17.87
CA LEU A 340 5.13 -3.41 17.80
C LEU A 340 5.10 -4.42 18.95
N CYS A 341 4.95 -5.71 18.61
CA CYS A 341 4.98 -6.86 19.52
C CYS A 341 6.35 -7.53 19.46
N VAL A 342 6.87 -7.96 20.60
CA VAL A 342 8.12 -8.71 20.74
C VAL A 342 7.86 -10.01 21.48
N TYR A 343 8.26 -11.14 20.88
CA TYR A 343 8.25 -12.46 21.45
C TYR A 343 9.66 -12.87 21.88
N ASP A 344 9.82 -13.34 23.12
CA ASP A 344 11.09 -13.78 23.69
C ASP A 344 11.12 -15.34 23.70
N PHE A 345 12.04 -15.94 22.97
CA PHE A 345 12.15 -17.39 22.86
C PHE A 345 12.54 -18.10 24.16
N ALA A 346 13.20 -17.39 25.09
CA ALA A 346 13.62 -17.98 26.37
C ALA A 346 12.46 -18.12 27.36
N THR A 347 11.49 -17.21 27.33
CA THR A 347 10.36 -17.18 28.26
C THR A 347 9.03 -17.59 27.62
N GLY A 348 8.90 -17.44 26.30
CA GLY A 348 7.64 -17.57 25.57
C GLY A 348 6.69 -16.37 25.75
N ASP A 349 7.16 -15.27 26.31
CA ASP A 349 6.35 -14.08 26.58
C ASP A 349 6.25 -13.16 25.37
N LYS A 350 5.07 -12.56 25.19
CA LYS A 350 4.79 -11.49 24.23
C LYS A 350 4.72 -10.14 24.97
N LYS A 351 5.35 -9.11 24.42
CA LYS A 351 5.32 -7.74 24.96
C LYS A 351 5.08 -6.72 23.87
N TYR A 352 4.08 -5.86 24.04
CA TYR A 352 3.84 -4.70 23.18
C TYR A 352 4.72 -3.53 23.63
N VAL A 353 5.78 -3.26 22.86
CA VAL A 353 6.79 -2.26 23.27
C VAL A 353 6.44 -0.84 22.84
N SER A 354 5.52 -0.67 21.90
CA SER A 354 5.04 0.63 21.40
C SER A 354 3.72 1.09 22.04
N GLU A 355 3.27 0.48 23.13
CA GLU A 355 1.95 0.75 23.73
C GLU A 355 1.74 2.24 24.09
N ALA A 356 2.82 2.95 24.44
CA ALA A 356 2.79 4.38 24.76
C ALA A 356 2.64 5.31 23.53
N PHE A 357 2.73 4.77 22.30
CA PHE A 357 2.51 5.52 21.07
C PHE A 357 1.06 5.36 20.62
N ASP A 358 0.24 6.38 20.82
CA ASP A 358 -1.19 6.34 20.53
C ASP A 358 -1.50 6.56 19.04
N SER A 359 -0.75 5.86 18.19
CA SER A 359 -0.93 5.80 16.73
C SER A 359 -0.27 4.54 16.17
N ASN A 360 -0.26 4.38 14.85
CA ASN A 360 0.31 3.22 14.16
C ASN A 360 1.84 3.25 14.14
N VAL A 361 2.44 2.08 14.27
CA VAL A 361 3.81 1.78 13.83
C VAL A 361 3.71 1.25 12.41
N ASP A 362 4.18 2.03 11.42
CA ASP A 362 3.97 1.71 10.01
C ASP A 362 5.09 0.82 9.43
N ASP A 363 6.33 1.04 9.84
CA ASP A 363 7.48 0.14 9.59
C ASP A 363 8.49 0.26 10.74
N TYR A 364 9.36 -0.75 10.89
CA TYR A 364 10.34 -0.79 11.96
C TYR A 364 11.60 -1.58 11.57
N CYS A 365 12.71 -1.31 12.26
CA CYS A 365 13.89 -2.19 12.26
C CYS A 365 14.50 -2.32 13.66
N TRP A 366 15.14 -3.46 13.92
CA TRP A 366 15.95 -3.64 15.11
C TRP A 366 17.14 -2.70 15.08
N ALA A 367 17.39 -2.00 16.17
CA ALA A 367 18.57 -1.16 16.33
C ALA A 367 19.74 -1.99 16.88
N ASP A 368 20.95 -1.78 16.33
CA ASP A 368 22.18 -2.43 16.80
C ASP A 368 22.95 -1.55 17.82
N GLY A 369 22.23 -0.75 18.60
CA GLY A 369 22.78 0.22 19.54
C GLY A 369 22.34 -0.01 20.98
N LYS A 370 23.07 0.61 21.95
CA LYS A 370 22.71 0.57 23.37
C LYS A 370 21.58 1.56 23.72
N ASP A 371 21.36 2.59 22.91
CA ASP A 371 20.44 3.71 23.20
C ASP A 371 19.03 3.45 22.65
N ALA A 372 18.86 2.55 21.69
CA ALA A 372 17.57 2.15 21.12
C ALA A 372 17.51 0.63 20.93
N MET A 373 16.33 0.05 21.07
CA MET A 373 16.01 -1.32 20.73
C MET A 373 15.44 -1.41 19.30
N PHE A 374 14.63 -0.41 18.93
CA PHE A 374 14.06 -0.25 17.60
C PHE A 374 14.14 1.17 17.11
N TYR A 375 14.22 1.32 15.79
CA TYR A 375 13.76 2.49 15.08
C TYR A 375 12.46 2.13 14.37
N PHE A 376 11.50 3.06 14.34
CA PHE A 376 10.23 2.86 13.64
C PHE A 376 9.72 4.15 13.01
N ILE A 377 8.85 3.99 12.02
CA ILE A 377 8.07 5.06 11.39
C ILE A 377 6.67 5.03 12.00
N GLY A 378 6.10 6.19 12.27
CA GLY A 378 4.74 6.29 12.73
C GLY A 378 4.14 7.66 12.41
N VAL A 379 2.83 7.67 12.17
CA VAL A 379 2.08 8.88 11.87
C VAL A 379 1.70 9.61 13.16
N TRP A 380 1.99 10.92 13.19
CA TRP A 380 1.53 11.81 14.26
C TRP A 380 1.32 13.23 13.73
N HIS A 381 0.15 13.81 13.99
CA HIS A 381 -0.27 15.12 13.49
C HIS A 381 -0.03 15.30 11.98
N ALA A 382 -0.47 14.32 11.21
CA ALA A 382 -0.43 14.30 9.74
C ALA A 382 0.97 14.38 9.14
N THR A 383 1.96 13.77 9.79
CA THR A 383 3.31 13.53 9.27
C THR A 383 3.82 12.17 9.74
N GLU A 384 4.50 11.46 8.87
CA GLU A 384 5.11 10.16 9.19
C GLU A 384 6.58 10.35 9.53
N ASN A 385 6.89 10.40 10.81
CA ASN A 385 8.22 10.66 11.31
C ASN A 385 8.89 9.40 11.88
N MET A 386 10.20 9.49 12.06
CA MET A 386 11.01 8.43 12.64
C MET A 386 11.10 8.58 14.16
N TYR A 387 10.96 7.47 14.86
CA TYR A 387 11.03 7.34 16.32
C TYR A 387 12.03 6.26 16.72
N ALA A 388 12.46 6.28 17.98
CA ALA A 388 13.24 5.24 18.63
C ALA A 388 12.51 4.71 19.86
N ILE A 389 12.57 3.40 20.09
CA ILE A 389 12.12 2.75 21.32
C ILE A 389 13.34 2.14 21.99
N ASN A 390 13.55 2.39 23.29
CA ASN A 390 14.59 1.74 24.07
C ASN A 390 14.07 0.44 24.74
N ALA A 391 14.94 -0.31 25.38
CA ALA A 391 14.61 -1.57 26.05
C ALA A 391 13.58 -1.44 27.19
N LYS A 392 13.36 -0.21 27.71
CA LYS A 392 12.34 0.07 28.73
C LYS A 392 10.96 0.39 28.14
N GLY A 393 10.85 0.54 26.80
CA GLY A 393 9.64 0.98 26.10
C GLY A 393 9.48 2.52 26.09
N GLU A 394 10.53 3.28 26.42
CA GLU A 394 10.51 4.73 26.29
C GLU A 394 10.67 5.13 24.83
N ILE A 395 9.77 5.97 24.33
CA ILE A 395 9.72 6.41 22.94
C ILE A 395 10.28 7.81 22.82
N LYS A 396 11.13 8.01 21.81
CA LYS A 396 11.71 9.31 21.47
C LYS A 396 11.48 9.59 19.99
N GLN A 397 10.87 10.72 19.67
CA GLN A 397 10.80 11.24 18.30
C GLN A 397 12.20 11.68 17.85
N LEU A 398 12.62 11.23 16.67
CA LEU A 398 13.93 11.51 16.08
C LEU A 398 13.88 12.61 15.03
N THR A 399 12.81 12.65 14.25
CA THR A 399 12.57 13.67 13.22
C THR A 399 11.26 14.39 13.51
N ASP A 400 11.19 15.67 13.16
CA ASP A 400 10.03 16.53 13.36
C ASP A 400 9.96 17.50 12.17
N THR A 401 9.53 16.96 11.03
CA THR A 401 9.49 17.72 9.75
C THR A 401 8.21 17.41 9.00
N TRP A 402 7.81 18.30 8.11
CA TRP A 402 6.66 18.08 7.21
C TRP A 402 7.08 17.20 6.03
N HIS A 403 7.35 15.94 6.34
CA HIS A 403 7.70 14.87 5.39
C HIS A 403 7.13 13.57 5.91
N ASP A 404 6.98 12.62 5.01
CA ASP A 404 6.70 11.23 5.34
C ASP A 404 7.91 10.36 5.04
N PHE A 405 8.26 9.51 6.00
CA PHE A 405 9.20 8.41 5.80
C PHE A 405 8.41 7.16 5.43
N GLY A 406 8.71 6.53 4.30
CA GLY A 406 7.95 5.38 3.77
C GLY A 406 8.50 4.02 4.22
N SER A 407 9.80 3.90 4.41
CA SER A 407 10.46 2.65 4.79
C SER A 407 11.80 2.91 5.47
N LEU A 408 12.31 1.92 6.21
CA LEU A 408 13.60 2.03 6.90
C LEU A 408 14.36 0.72 6.98
N GLN A 409 15.70 0.82 6.91
CA GLN A 409 16.64 -0.27 7.10
C GLN A 409 17.90 0.23 7.81
N MET A 410 18.50 -0.58 8.68
CA MET A 410 19.82 -0.23 9.24
C MET A 410 20.87 -0.15 8.12
N LEU A 411 21.49 1.02 7.98
CA LEU A 411 22.68 1.19 7.11
C LEU A 411 23.93 0.65 7.79
N ASN A 412 24.07 0.94 9.07
CA ASN A 412 25.11 0.43 9.95
C ASN A 412 24.67 0.65 11.41
N LYS A 413 25.53 0.30 12.39
CA LYS A 413 25.21 0.40 13.83
C LYS A 413 24.72 1.77 14.32
N LYS A 414 24.86 2.84 13.54
CA LYS A 414 24.54 4.22 13.96
C LYS A 414 23.62 4.96 13.02
N GLN A 415 23.38 4.41 11.85
CA GLN A 415 22.68 5.10 10.77
C GLN A 415 21.56 4.22 10.21
N VAL A 416 20.47 4.85 9.87
CA VAL A 416 19.32 4.26 9.22
C VAL A 416 19.24 4.80 7.80
N LEU A 417 19.08 3.92 6.82
CA LEU A 417 18.66 4.28 5.47
C LEU A 417 17.14 4.31 5.43
N ALA A 418 16.56 5.38 4.92
CA ALA A 418 15.12 5.55 4.83
C ALA A 418 14.71 6.19 3.51
N GLU A 419 13.54 5.81 3.00
CA GLU A 419 12.84 6.54 1.94
C GLU A 419 12.09 7.71 2.57
N ARG A 420 12.06 8.87 1.88
CA ARG A 420 11.33 10.06 2.35
C ARG A 420 10.75 10.84 1.18
N HIS A 421 9.52 11.33 1.37
CA HIS A 421 8.82 12.20 0.43
C HIS A 421 8.01 13.29 1.16
N SER A 422 7.35 14.15 0.40
CA SER A 422 6.38 15.11 0.91
C SER A 422 5.41 15.55 -0.19
N PHE A 423 4.39 16.34 0.14
CA PHE A 423 3.56 16.98 -0.89
C PHE A 423 4.38 17.75 -1.94
N SER A 424 5.59 18.17 -1.59
CA SER A 424 6.44 19.02 -2.46
C SER A 424 7.63 18.29 -3.06
N GLN A 425 7.80 17.00 -2.81
CA GLN A 425 8.94 16.21 -3.26
C GLN A 425 8.57 14.73 -3.40
N SER A 426 8.86 14.15 -4.55
CA SER A 426 8.77 12.70 -4.74
C SER A 426 9.80 11.97 -3.87
N ALA A 427 9.62 10.65 -3.74
CA ALA A 427 10.49 9.80 -2.93
C ALA A 427 11.96 9.86 -3.35
N ASP A 428 12.82 10.03 -2.35
CA ASP A 428 14.28 9.92 -2.41
C ASP A 428 14.82 9.17 -1.19
N LEU A 429 16.06 8.67 -1.27
CA LEU A 429 16.71 7.97 -0.17
C LEU A 429 17.50 8.95 0.70
N TYR A 430 17.44 8.72 2.01
CA TYR A 430 18.07 9.54 3.04
C TYR A 430 18.82 8.68 4.03
N VAL A 431 19.95 9.18 4.52
CA VAL A 431 20.68 8.62 5.66
C VAL A 431 20.31 9.42 6.91
N VAL A 432 19.68 8.75 7.87
CA VAL A 432 19.28 9.32 9.15
C VAL A 432 20.27 8.90 10.21
N THR A 433 20.88 9.87 10.89
CA THR A 433 21.90 9.66 11.93
C THR A 433 21.40 10.22 13.27
N PRO A 434 20.78 9.39 14.12
CA PRO A 434 20.36 9.83 15.46
C PRO A 434 21.56 10.12 16.36
N SER A 435 21.47 11.16 17.17
CA SER A 435 22.48 11.46 18.19
C SER A 435 21.86 12.15 19.42
N LYS A 436 22.63 12.27 20.50
CA LYS A 436 22.22 13.00 21.72
C LYS A 436 22.04 14.50 21.47
N LYS A 437 22.69 15.06 20.44
CA LYS A 437 22.63 16.48 20.08
C LYS A 437 21.51 16.81 19.08
N GLY A 438 20.80 15.80 18.58
CA GLY A 438 19.78 15.89 17.54
C GLY A 438 19.99 14.85 16.44
N THR A 439 19.06 14.76 15.53
CA THR A 439 19.13 13.84 14.39
C THR A 439 19.58 14.61 13.15
N LYS A 440 20.56 14.05 12.43
CA LYS A 440 20.97 14.56 11.12
C LYS A 440 20.30 13.70 10.05
N THR A 441 19.79 14.35 8.99
CA THR A 441 19.17 13.67 7.83
C THR A 441 19.85 14.18 6.57
N ASP A 442 20.51 13.28 5.84
CA ASP A 442 21.25 13.57 4.61
C ASP A 442 20.57 12.92 3.42
N GLN A 443 20.17 13.69 2.43
CA GLN A 443 19.65 13.18 1.15
C GLN A 443 20.80 12.58 0.34
N ILE A 444 20.62 11.35 -0.19
CA ILE A 444 21.64 10.64 -0.97
C ILE A 444 21.20 10.28 -2.39
N THR A 445 19.93 10.52 -2.73
CA THR A 445 19.44 10.48 -4.12
C THR A 445 18.70 11.78 -4.46
N ASP A 446 18.59 12.06 -5.75
CA ASP A 446 17.90 13.24 -6.31
C ASP A 446 17.23 12.85 -7.64
N GLU A 447 16.47 11.75 -7.63
CA GLU A 447 16.04 11.06 -8.85
C GLU A 447 15.28 11.95 -9.83
N ASN A 448 14.39 12.79 -9.32
CA ASN A 448 13.53 13.65 -10.14
C ASN A 448 13.96 15.12 -10.16
N LYS A 449 15.17 15.45 -9.70
CA LYS A 449 15.69 16.83 -9.66
C LYS A 449 15.59 17.53 -11.03
N HIS A 450 15.86 16.83 -12.13
CA HIS A 450 15.80 17.36 -13.49
C HIS A 450 14.39 17.82 -13.90
N ILE A 451 13.32 17.33 -13.28
CA ILE A 451 11.94 17.78 -13.47
C ILE A 451 11.63 18.91 -12.49
N PHE A 452 11.96 18.72 -11.18
CA PHE A 452 11.71 19.74 -10.17
C PHE A 452 12.43 21.07 -10.44
N ASP A 453 13.60 21.05 -11.06
CA ASP A 453 14.31 22.26 -11.47
C ASP A 453 13.56 23.07 -12.56
N GLN A 454 12.59 22.49 -13.24
CA GLN A 454 11.81 23.15 -14.30
C GLN A 454 10.45 23.66 -13.81
N ILE A 455 9.97 23.22 -12.62
CA ILE A 455 8.61 23.52 -12.16
C ILE A 455 8.61 24.35 -10.88
N SER A 456 7.59 25.16 -10.74
CA SER A 456 7.27 25.86 -9.49
C SER A 456 6.31 24.98 -8.67
N ILE A 457 6.66 24.78 -7.40
CA ILE A 457 5.87 24.02 -6.43
C ILE A 457 5.04 24.95 -5.59
N GLY A 458 3.76 24.61 -5.39
CA GLY A 458 2.84 25.34 -4.52
C GLY A 458 3.24 25.24 -3.04
N LYS A 459 3.10 26.36 -2.31
CA LYS A 459 3.41 26.40 -0.88
C LYS A 459 2.41 25.56 -0.09
N VAL A 460 2.90 24.71 0.79
CA VAL A 460 2.11 23.94 1.76
C VAL A 460 2.01 24.73 3.06
N GLN A 461 0.84 24.74 3.67
CA GLN A 461 0.56 25.36 4.97
C GLN A 461 -0.23 24.40 5.84
N GLN A 462 -0.04 24.49 7.15
CA GLN A 462 -0.81 23.76 8.14
C GLN A 462 -1.76 24.73 8.86
N ARG A 463 -3.00 24.26 9.09
CA ARG A 463 -3.97 25.02 9.84
C ARG A 463 -4.81 24.12 10.76
N TRP A 464 -5.16 24.63 11.93
CA TRP A 464 -6.06 23.99 12.87
C TRP A 464 -7.39 24.74 12.92
N THR A 465 -8.50 24.02 13.01
CA THR A 465 -9.84 24.56 13.21
C THR A 465 -10.61 23.74 14.22
N LYS A 466 -11.71 24.29 14.73
CA LYS A 466 -12.63 23.55 15.57
C LYS A 466 -13.67 22.81 14.74
N THR A 467 -13.92 21.57 15.12
CA THR A 467 -15.07 20.79 14.63
C THR A 467 -16.37 21.22 15.30
N THR A 468 -17.51 20.76 14.80
CA THR A 468 -18.83 21.09 15.36
C THR A 468 -19.01 20.64 16.81
N ASP A 469 -18.32 19.57 17.22
CA ASP A 469 -18.28 19.05 18.59
C ASP A 469 -17.13 19.64 19.45
N GLY A 470 -16.40 20.62 18.91
CA GLY A 470 -15.40 21.41 19.63
C GLY A 470 -13.99 20.81 19.71
N LYS A 471 -13.73 19.66 19.08
CA LYS A 471 -12.38 19.08 18.98
C LYS A 471 -11.50 19.89 18.02
N ASP A 472 -10.17 19.76 18.14
CA ASP A 472 -9.23 20.39 17.22
C ASP A 472 -8.94 19.49 16.05
N MET A 473 -9.10 20.00 14.83
CA MET A 473 -8.83 19.31 13.58
C MET A 473 -7.77 20.02 12.76
N LEU A 474 -6.75 19.30 12.33
CA LEU A 474 -5.72 19.78 11.41
C LEU A 474 -6.20 19.64 9.97
N TYR A 475 -5.92 20.65 9.15
CA TYR A 475 -5.98 20.51 7.69
C TYR A 475 -4.78 21.13 7.00
N TRP A 476 -4.39 20.53 5.88
CA TRP A 476 -3.38 21.07 5.00
C TRP A 476 -4.00 22.02 3.98
N ILE A 477 -3.23 23.03 3.61
CA ILE A 477 -3.54 23.96 2.52
C ILE A 477 -2.40 23.86 1.51
N VAL A 478 -2.73 23.57 0.24
CA VAL A 478 -1.76 23.65 -0.85
C VAL A 478 -2.17 24.82 -1.74
N LEU A 479 -1.30 25.82 -1.84
CA LEU A 479 -1.54 27.04 -2.63
C LEU A 479 -1.12 26.83 -4.08
N PRO A 480 -1.73 27.55 -5.05
CA PRO A 480 -1.28 27.55 -6.44
C PRO A 480 0.22 27.82 -6.58
N ALA A 481 0.89 27.17 -7.54
CA ALA A 481 2.33 27.30 -7.76
C ALA A 481 2.80 28.77 -7.97
N ASN A 482 1.97 29.59 -8.64
CA ASN A 482 2.21 31.01 -8.86
C ASN A 482 1.24 31.86 -8.03
N PHE A 483 1.15 31.57 -6.73
CA PHE A 483 0.21 32.20 -5.82
C PHE A 483 0.41 33.71 -5.69
N ASP A 484 -0.68 34.47 -5.78
CA ASP A 484 -0.77 35.91 -5.59
C ASP A 484 -1.82 36.19 -4.53
N GLU A 485 -1.42 36.69 -3.38
CA GLU A 485 -2.31 36.94 -2.22
C GLU A 485 -3.42 37.96 -2.47
N THR A 486 -3.31 38.74 -3.55
CA THR A 486 -4.31 39.75 -3.95
C THR A 486 -5.48 39.15 -4.75
N LYS A 487 -5.35 37.88 -5.18
CA LYS A 487 -6.35 37.18 -5.99
C LYS A 487 -7.17 36.22 -5.16
N LYS A 488 -8.35 35.89 -5.69
CA LYS A 488 -9.19 34.78 -5.20
C LYS A 488 -9.08 33.60 -6.14
N TYR A 489 -9.02 32.42 -5.56
CA TYR A 489 -8.82 31.16 -6.27
C TYR A 489 -9.99 30.22 -6.09
N PRO A 490 -10.41 29.48 -7.15
CA PRO A 490 -11.26 28.32 -6.99
C PRO A 490 -10.61 27.32 -6.03
N THR A 491 -11.42 26.72 -5.17
CA THR A 491 -10.91 25.92 -4.05
C THR A 491 -11.53 24.55 -4.04
N LEU A 492 -10.72 23.53 -3.79
CA LEU A 492 -11.11 22.13 -3.71
C LEU A 492 -11.06 21.65 -2.26
N LEU A 493 -12.17 21.06 -1.81
CA LEU A 493 -12.17 20.18 -0.66
C LEU A 493 -11.68 18.81 -1.11
N PHE A 494 -10.55 18.36 -0.57
CA PHE A 494 -10.03 17.02 -0.79
C PHE A 494 -10.60 16.07 0.27
N CYS A 495 -11.38 15.10 -0.17
CA CYS A 495 -11.95 14.06 0.68
C CYS A 495 -11.05 12.81 0.60
N GLU A 496 -10.36 12.50 1.71
CA GLU A 496 -9.46 11.35 1.78
C GLU A 496 -10.23 10.03 1.81
N GLY A 497 -9.59 9.00 1.24
CA GLY A 497 -10.06 7.61 1.27
C GLY A 497 -9.88 6.91 2.62
N GLY A 498 -9.82 5.61 2.61
CA GLY A 498 -9.72 4.76 3.79
C GLY A 498 -11.02 4.07 4.15
N PRO A 499 -11.74 4.44 5.22
CA PRO A 499 -11.84 5.77 5.87
C PRO A 499 -10.72 6.14 6.83
N GLN A 500 -9.83 5.23 7.21
CA GLN A 500 -8.76 5.46 8.17
C GLN A 500 -7.38 5.52 7.47
N SER A 501 -7.19 6.50 6.58
CA SER A 501 -5.91 6.78 5.91
C SER A 501 -5.51 8.24 6.14
N PRO A 502 -4.32 8.56 6.67
CA PRO A 502 -3.96 9.92 7.04
C PRO A 502 -3.82 10.83 5.82
N VAL A 503 -4.28 12.08 5.92
CA VAL A 503 -3.81 13.13 5.01
C VAL A 503 -2.48 13.64 5.58
N SER A 504 -1.43 12.86 5.34
CA SER A 504 -0.06 13.18 5.75
C SER A 504 0.67 14.02 4.69
N GLN A 505 1.94 13.82 4.50
CA GLN A 505 2.73 14.51 3.47
C GLN A 505 2.97 13.61 2.24
N PHE A 506 2.02 12.76 1.90
CA PHE A 506 2.14 11.76 0.83
C PHE A 506 2.44 12.39 -0.54
N TRP A 507 3.22 11.69 -1.37
CA TRP A 507 3.40 11.96 -2.79
C TRP A 507 2.67 10.90 -3.62
N SER A 508 1.63 11.31 -4.33
CA SER A 508 0.85 10.41 -5.20
C SER A 508 1.06 10.75 -6.67
N TYR A 509 1.05 9.73 -7.52
CA TYR A 509 1.08 9.90 -8.98
C TYR A 509 -0.33 9.94 -9.62
N ARG A 510 -1.37 9.71 -8.81
CA ARG A 510 -2.78 9.86 -9.17
C ARG A 510 -3.38 11.09 -8.48
N TRP A 511 -3.56 11.03 -7.17
CA TRP A 511 -4.10 12.09 -6.33
C TRP A 511 -3.00 13.04 -5.84
N ASN A 512 -2.33 13.71 -6.78
CA ASN A 512 -1.24 14.62 -6.43
C ASN A 512 -1.79 16.02 -6.17
N LEU A 513 -1.60 16.54 -4.96
CA LEU A 513 -2.12 17.87 -4.58
C LEU A 513 -1.37 19.01 -5.27
N GLN A 514 -0.10 18.79 -5.63
CA GLN A 514 0.69 19.81 -6.34
C GLN A 514 0.24 20.00 -7.80
N ILE A 515 -0.17 18.94 -8.50
CA ILE A 515 -0.71 19.12 -9.87
C ILE A 515 -2.06 19.83 -9.84
N MET A 516 -2.88 19.63 -8.77
CA MET A 516 -4.10 20.41 -8.58
C MET A 516 -3.77 21.88 -8.34
N ALA A 517 -2.77 22.16 -7.50
CA ALA A 517 -2.27 23.52 -7.26
C ALA A 517 -1.66 24.16 -8.53
N ALA A 518 -0.93 23.40 -9.34
CA ALA A 518 -0.39 23.83 -10.62
C ALA A 518 -1.49 24.23 -11.63
N ASN A 519 -2.68 23.63 -11.51
CA ASN A 519 -3.87 24.01 -12.29
C ASN A 519 -4.63 25.19 -11.69
N GLY A 520 -4.07 25.90 -10.69
CA GLY A 520 -4.61 27.14 -10.16
C GLY A 520 -5.69 26.99 -9.09
N TYR A 521 -5.80 25.82 -8.44
CA TYR A 521 -6.71 25.56 -7.33
C TYR A 521 -5.99 25.73 -5.99
N VAL A 522 -6.70 26.23 -4.99
CA VAL A 522 -6.34 26.07 -3.57
C VAL A 522 -6.92 24.72 -3.11
N ILE A 523 -6.13 23.91 -2.42
CA ILE A 523 -6.60 22.62 -1.90
C ILE A 523 -6.71 22.70 -0.39
N ILE A 524 -7.86 22.33 0.15
CA ILE A 524 -8.16 22.17 1.57
C ILE A 524 -8.26 20.66 1.83
N ALA A 525 -7.31 20.11 2.58
CA ALA A 525 -7.17 18.68 2.81
C ALA A 525 -7.22 18.36 4.32
N PRO A 526 -8.42 18.14 4.88
CA PRO A 526 -8.62 17.97 6.33
C PRO A 526 -8.30 16.56 6.79
N ASN A 527 -7.72 16.49 8.00
CA ASN A 527 -7.60 15.25 8.78
C ASN A 527 -8.85 15.09 9.66
N ARG A 528 -9.97 14.79 9.02
CA ARG A 528 -11.27 14.59 9.64
C ARG A 528 -11.27 13.38 10.57
N ARG A 529 -12.30 13.21 11.37
CA ARG A 529 -12.53 12.05 12.20
C ARG A 529 -12.36 10.74 11.43
N GLY A 530 -11.68 9.78 12.04
CA GLY A 530 -11.33 8.50 11.42
C GLY A 530 -9.90 8.41 10.88
N LEU A 531 -9.19 9.53 10.65
CA LEU A 531 -7.83 9.49 10.14
C LEU A 531 -6.83 9.23 11.29
N PRO A 532 -5.84 8.31 11.14
CA PRO A 532 -4.84 8.03 12.17
C PRO A 532 -3.88 9.20 12.39
N GLY A 533 -3.17 9.16 13.52
CA GLY A 533 -2.19 10.19 13.88
C GLY A 533 -2.73 11.29 14.81
N PHE A 534 -3.96 11.14 15.31
CA PHE A 534 -4.60 12.05 16.26
C PHE A 534 -5.15 11.30 17.49
N GLY A 535 -4.59 10.12 17.77
CA GLY A 535 -5.03 9.21 18.80
C GLY A 535 -5.98 8.14 18.30
N SER A 536 -6.03 7.01 18.99
CA SER A 536 -6.87 5.86 18.64
C SER A 536 -8.36 6.20 18.68
N GLU A 537 -8.80 7.00 19.68
CA GLU A 537 -10.20 7.47 19.79
C GLU A 537 -10.64 8.23 18.52
N TRP A 538 -9.82 9.17 18.03
CA TRP A 538 -10.11 9.94 16.83
C TRP A 538 -10.27 9.04 15.60
N CYS A 539 -9.42 8.01 15.48
CA CYS A 539 -9.46 7.05 14.40
C CYS A 539 -10.72 6.16 14.45
N GLU A 540 -11.07 5.65 15.64
CA GLU A 540 -12.18 4.72 15.83
C GLU A 540 -13.57 5.36 15.73
N GLU A 541 -13.70 6.66 15.98
CA GLU A 541 -14.98 7.35 16.01
C GLU A 541 -15.74 7.31 14.68
N ILE A 542 -15.08 7.02 13.56
CA ILE A 542 -15.73 6.92 12.24
C ILE A 542 -16.44 5.58 12.04
N SER A 543 -16.00 4.49 12.67
CA SER A 543 -16.58 3.18 12.48
C SER A 543 -18.03 3.11 12.96
N GLY A 544 -18.96 2.84 12.04
CA GLY A 544 -20.41 2.90 12.27
C GLY A 544 -20.98 4.31 12.24
N ASP A 545 -20.22 5.33 11.79
CA ASP A 545 -20.67 6.72 11.67
C ASP A 545 -20.15 7.43 10.42
N TRP A 546 -20.17 6.77 9.29
CA TRP A 546 -19.67 7.31 8.01
C TRP A 546 -20.37 8.59 7.53
N THR A 547 -21.58 8.84 8.00
CA THR A 547 -22.44 9.96 7.58
C THR A 547 -22.68 11.00 8.68
N GLY A 548 -21.97 10.87 9.80
CA GLY A 548 -22.07 11.78 10.94
C GLY A 548 -20.92 12.77 11.03
N GLN A 549 -20.22 12.73 12.16
CA GLN A 549 -19.21 13.75 12.51
C GLN A 549 -18.12 13.93 11.46
N CYS A 550 -17.69 12.86 10.78
CA CYS A 550 -16.67 12.98 9.73
C CYS A 550 -17.11 13.86 8.55
N MET A 551 -18.41 13.91 8.23
CA MET A 551 -18.95 14.79 7.20
C MET A 551 -19.05 16.25 7.69
N ASP A 552 -19.43 16.45 8.95
CA ASP A 552 -19.41 17.77 9.59
C ASP A 552 -17.98 18.32 9.68
N ASP A 553 -16.99 17.46 9.90
CA ASP A 553 -15.57 17.84 9.92
C ASP A 553 -15.11 18.37 8.55
N TYR A 554 -15.51 17.73 7.43
CA TYR A 554 -15.25 18.24 6.07
C TYR A 554 -15.86 19.63 5.86
N ILE A 555 -17.11 19.81 6.28
CA ILE A 555 -17.80 21.11 6.18
C ILE A 555 -17.14 22.15 7.08
N SER A 556 -16.74 21.78 8.30
CA SER A 556 -16.02 22.68 9.21
C SER A 556 -14.72 23.20 8.61
N ALA A 557 -13.94 22.34 7.92
CA ALA A 557 -12.71 22.74 7.30
C ALA A 557 -12.90 23.71 6.14
N ILE A 558 -13.85 23.42 5.23
CA ILE A 558 -14.10 24.30 4.09
C ILE A 558 -14.76 25.62 4.50
N ASP A 559 -15.63 25.62 5.51
CA ASP A 559 -16.26 26.83 6.05
C ASP A 559 -15.21 27.72 6.78
N ASP A 560 -14.28 27.11 7.54
CA ASP A 560 -13.16 27.86 8.14
C ASP A 560 -12.27 28.49 7.07
N ALA A 561 -11.95 27.76 5.99
CA ALA A 561 -11.18 28.27 4.88
C ALA A 561 -11.89 29.44 4.18
N CYS A 562 -13.19 29.35 3.91
CA CYS A 562 -13.99 30.41 3.30
C CYS A 562 -14.09 31.67 4.16
N ASN A 563 -14.14 31.51 5.49
CA ASN A 563 -14.33 32.64 6.42
C ASN A 563 -13.01 33.34 6.76
N ASN A 564 -11.88 32.61 6.77
CA ASN A 564 -10.63 33.09 7.34
C ASN A 564 -9.49 33.22 6.33
N LEU A 565 -9.63 32.69 5.11
CA LEU A 565 -8.59 32.76 4.07
C LEU A 565 -9.07 33.66 2.93
N PRO A 566 -8.58 34.91 2.83
CA PRO A 566 -9.11 35.92 1.89
C PRO A 566 -8.95 35.55 0.42
N TYR A 567 -8.04 34.64 0.12
CA TYR A 567 -7.77 34.15 -1.23
C TYR A 567 -8.66 32.98 -1.64
N VAL A 568 -9.48 32.44 -0.75
CA VAL A 568 -10.48 31.42 -1.08
C VAL A 568 -11.69 32.07 -1.73
N ASP A 569 -12.09 31.59 -2.90
CA ASP A 569 -13.31 32.02 -3.56
C ASP A 569 -14.46 31.08 -3.19
N LYS A 570 -15.29 31.53 -2.22
CA LYS A 570 -16.44 30.76 -1.72
C LYS A 570 -17.52 30.49 -2.77
N ASP A 571 -17.51 31.21 -3.90
CA ASP A 571 -18.48 31.02 -4.97
C ASP A 571 -17.97 30.02 -6.04
N ARG A 572 -16.72 29.54 -5.91
CA ARG A 572 -16.07 28.58 -6.81
C ARG A 572 -15.44 27.42 -6.04
N LEU A 573 -16.28 26.68 -5.30
CA LEU A 573 -15.87 25.51 -4.52
C LEU A 573 -16.21 24.21 -5.27
N GLY A 574 -15.27 23.25 -5.25
CA GLY A 574 -15.48 21.86 -5.67
C GLY A 574 -15.12 20.89 -4.55
N ALA A 575 -15.70 19.69 -4.56
CA ALA A 575 -15.27 18.61 -3.68
C ALA A 575 -14.87 17.38 -4.50
N VAL A 576 -13.74 16.78 -4.15
CA VAL A 576 -13.11 15.69 -4.90
C VAL A 576 -12.62 14.62 -3.94
N GLY A 577 -12.73 13.34 -4.32
CA GLY A 577 -12.24 12.25 -3.49
C GLY A 577 -12.34 10.89 -4.15
N ALA A 578 -11.61 9.92 -3.59
CA ALA A 578 -11.61 8.53 -4.05
C ALA A 578 -11.94 7.56 -2.91
N SER A 579 -12.46 6.37 -3.26
CA SER A 579 -12.78 5.32 -2.29
C SER A 579 -13.79 5.82 -1.25
N PHE A 580 -13.48 5.76 0.04
CA PHE A 580 -14.29 6.45 1.06
C PHE A 580 -14.44 7.96 0.75
N GLY A 581 -13.43 8.61 0.18
CA GLY A 581 -13.52 10.00 -0.27
C GLY A 581 -14.54 10.17 -1.42
N GLY A 582 -14.65 9.21 -2.32
CA GLY A 582 -15.67 9.15 -3.37
C GLY A 582 -17.07 8.94 -2.79
N PHE A 583 -17.22 8.08 -1.78
CA PHE A 583 -18.43 7.96 -0.97
C PHE A 583 -18.79 9.30 -0.31
N SER A 584 -17.82 9.98 0.30
CA SER A 584 -18.02 11.28 0.92
C SER A 584 -18.57 12.31 -0.07
N VAL A 585 -18.02 12.32 -1.29
CA VAL A 585 -18.52 13.18 -2.38
C VAL A 585 -19.95 12.86 -2.75
N TYR A 586 -20.32 11.57 -2.89
CA TYR A 586 -21.71 11.18 -3.16
C TYR A 586 -22.66 11.59 -2.02
N TYR A 587 -22.22 11.45 -0.78
CA TYR A 587 -23.02 11.90 0.37
C TYR A 587 -23.19 13.43 0.38
N LEU A 588 -22.08 14.16 0.21
CA LEU A 588 -22.08 15.62 0.16
C LEU A 588 -22.95 16.15 -1.00
N ALA A 589 -23.02 15.46 -2.13
CA ALA A 589 -23.90 15.87 -3.25
C ALA A 589 -25.38 16.02 -2.85
N GLY A 590 -25.82 15.30 -1.81
CA GLY A 590 -27.16 15.44 -1.25
C GLY A 590 -27.26 16.32 0.02
N HIS A 591 -26.10 16.81 0.56
CA HIS A 591 -26.06 17.44 1.89
C HIS A 591 -25.19 18.70 1.98
N HIS A 592 -24.74 19.30 0.85
CA HIS A 592 -23.78 20.40 0.85
C HIS A 592 -24.39 21.79 0.97
N ASP A 593 -25.73 21.94 1.04
CA ASP A 593 -26.42 23.22 1.13
C ASP A 593 -25.95 24.25 0.09
N LYS A 594 -25.77 23.80 -1.17
CA LYS A 594 -25.33 24.61 -2.33
C LYS A 594 -23.92 25.22 -2.21
N ARG A 595 -23.09 24.72 -1.31
CA ARG A 595 -21.69 25.19 -1.17
C ARG A 595 -20.85 24.92 -2.44
N PHE A 596 -20.93 23.69 -2.98
CA PHE A 596 -20.10 23.25 -4.09
C PHE A 596 -20.78 23.49 -5.45
N LYS A 597 -19.97 23.77 -6.47
CA LYS A 597 -20.39 23.98 -7.86
C LYS A 597 -20.17 22.75 -8.73
N CYS A 598 -19.28 21.84 -8.32
CA CYS A 598 -19.09 20.54 -8.96
C CYS A 598 -18.46 19.52 -8.01
N PHE A 599 -18.61 18.27 -8.39
CA PHE A 599 -18.07 17.11 -7.68
C PHE A 599 -17.26 16.20 -8.60
N ILE A 600 -16.25 15.52 -8.03
CA ILE A 600 -15.56 14.39 -8.65
C ILE A 600 -15.48 13.25 -7.64
N ALA A 601 -16.13 12.13 -7.94
CA ALA A 601 -16.10 10.91 -7.15
C ALA A 601 -15.41 9.79 -7.94
N HIS A 602 -14.33 9.27 -7.41
CA HIS A 602 -13.58 8.15 -7.98
C HIS A 602 -13.71 6.93 -7.07
N ASP A 603 -14.10 5.79 -7.62
CA ASP A 603 -14.23 4.50 -6.94
C ASP A 603 -15.04 4.57 -5.62
N GLY A 604 -16.06 5.44 -5.56
CA GLY A 604 -16.83 5.70 -4.34
C GLY A 604 -17.97 4.72 -4.15
N ALA A 605 -18.26 4.37 -2.90
CA ALA A 605 -19.46 3.62 -2.52
C ALA A 605 -20.72 4.50 -2.62
N PHE A 606 -21.65 4.11 -3.46
CA PHE A 606 -22.91 4.83 -3.69
C PHE A 606 -24.09 4.19 -2.97
N ASN A 607 -24.14 2.84 -2.99
CA ASN A 607 -25.17 2.04 -2.33
C ASN A 607 -24.50 1.09 -1.32
N LEU A 608 -24.61 1.38 -0.03
CA LEU A 608 -23.95 0.63 1.04
C LEU A 608 -24.54 -0.78 1.24
N GLU A 609 -25.84 -0.98 0.93
CA GLU A 609 -26.43 -2.33 0.96
C GLU A 609 -25.79 -3.24 -0.12
N ALA A 610 -25.59 -2.72 -1.33
CA ALA A 610 -24.90 -3.44 -2.40
C ALA A 610 -23.43 -3.68 -2.05
N MET A 611 -22.73 -2.66 -1.55
CA MET A 611 -21.31 -2.77 -1.19
C MET A 611 -21.08 -3.84 -0.11
N TYR A 612 -21.98 -4.02 0.84
CA TYR A 612 -21.82 -5.05 1.87
C TYR A 612 -21.63 -6.47 1.28
N THR A 613 -22.21 -6.74 0.11
CA THR A 613 -22.17 -8.07 -0.51
C THR A 613 -21.35 -8.16 -1.79
N ASP A 614 -20.95 -7.03 -2.40
CA ASP A 614 -20.20 -7.03 -3.64
C ASP A 614 -18.71 -6.66 -3.48
N THR A 615 -18.27 -6.30 -2.26
CA THR A 615 -16.86 -6.10 -1.94
C THR A 615 -16.10 -7.42 -1.82
N GLU A 616 -14.81 -7.39 -2.12
CA GLU A 616 -13.88 -8.53 -1.91
C GLU A 616 -13.36 -8.64 -0.47
N GLU A 617 -13.73 -7.71 0.43
CA GLU A 617 -13.30 -7.64 1.83
C GLU A 617 -14.50 -7.48 2.77
N ALA A 618 -15.22 -8.57 3.02
CA ALA A 618 -16.44 -8.51 3.82
C ALA A 618 -16.18 -8.13 5.30
N TRP A 619 -14.98 -8.42 5.86
CA TRP A 619 -14.58 -7.97 7.21
C TRP A 619 -14.70 -6.45 7.35
N PHE A 620 -14.31 -5.68 6.33
CA PHE A 620 -14.39 -4.23 6.32
C PHE A 620 -15.84 -3.74 6.47
N SER A 621 -16.72 -4.20 5.58
CA SER A 621 -18.13 -3.83 5.64
C SER A 621 -18.81 -4.30 6.94
N ASN A 622 -18.47 -5.50 7.43
CA ASN A 622 -18.97 -6.05 8.68
C ASN A 622 -18.58 -5.18 9.88
N TRP A 623 -17.35 -4.69 9.94
CA TRP A 623 -16.89 -3.80 11.00
C TRP A 623 -17.45 -2.40 10.88
N GLU A 624 -17.36 -1.79 9.69
CA GLU A 624 -17.67 -0.38 9.47
C GLU A 624 -19.18 -0.10 9.44
N TYR A 625 -19.99 -1.06 8.97
CA TYR A 625 -21.45 -0.91 8.92
C TYR A 625 -22.16 -1.56 10.11
N ASP A 626 -21.44 -2.27 10.94
CA ASP A 626 -21.85 -2.89 12.19
C ASP A 626 -22.59 -4.23 12.02
N ASP A 627 -23.54 -4.37 11.10
CA ASP A 627 -24.29 -5.60 10.83
C ASP A 627 -24.66 -5.75 9.36
N ALA A 628 -24.97 -6.97 8.93
CA ALA A 628 -25.54 -7.21 7.61
C ALA A 628 -26.94 -6.59 7.46
N TYR A 629 -27.20 -5.90 6.35
CA TYR A 629 -28.43 -5.14 6.13
C TYR A 629 -29.73 -5.97 6.18
N TRP A 630 -29.65 -7.29 5.98
CA TRP A 630 -30.82 -8.20 6.06
C TRP A 630 -31.16 -8.68 7.46
N ASN A 631 -30.37 -8.34 8.47
CA ASN A 631 -30.66 -8.71 9.85
C ASN A 631 -31.93 -7.99 10.36
N LYS A 632 -32.81 -8.71 11.05
CA LYS A 632 -34.07 -8.14 11.55
C LYS A 632 -33.86 -7.14 12.69
N ASP A 633 -32.90 -7.43 13.54
CA ASP A 633 -32.57 -6.66 14.74
C ASP A 633 -31.26 -5.90 14.52
N LEU A 634 -31.28 -4.96 13.56
CA LEU A 634 -30.14 -4.09 13.29
C LEU A 634 -29.81 -3.24 14.52
N THR A 635 -28.52 -3.06 14.81
CA THR A 635 -28.07 -2.04 15.73
C THR A 635 -28.49 -0.66 15.25
N GLU A 636 -28.51 0.33 16.14
CA GLU A 636 -28.82 1.70 15.77
C GLU A 636 -27.81 2.24 14.74
N ARG A 637 -26.52 1.87 14.88
CA ARG A 637 -25.45 2.26 13.95
C ARG A 637 -25.64 1.66 12.56
N ALA A 638 -25.89 0.34 12.48
CA ALA A 638 -26.15 -0.31 11.20
C ALA A 638 -27.37 0.29 10.49
N ARG A 639 -28.47 0.50 11.23
CA ARG A 639 -29.67 1.15 10.67
C ARG A 639 -29.35 2.52 10.12
N ARG A 640 -28.66 3.38 10.88
CA ARG A 640 -28.26 4.73 10.45
C ARG A 640 -27.38 4.67 9.21
N THR A 641 -26.40 3.74 9.14
CA THR A 641 -25.53 3.56 8.00
C THR A 641 -26.33 3.29 6.72
N TYR A 642 -27.24 2.32 6.74
CA TYR A 642 -28.04 1.99 5.55
C TYR A 642 -29.11 3.04 5.23
N GLU A 643 -29.72 3.66 6.23
CA GLU A 643 -30.71 4.74 6.01
C GLU A 643 -30.07 5.99 5.40
N ASN A 644 -28.80 6.26 5.70
CA ASN A 644 -28.03 7.39 5.20
C ASN A 644 -27.17 7.07 3.97
N SER A 645 -27.34 5.91 3.36
CA SER A 645 -26.62 5.56 2.13
C SER A 645 -26.87 6.57 1.00
N PRO A 646 -25.83 7.09 0.31
CA PRO A 646 -25.93 8.20 -0.65
C PRO A 646 -27.02 8.04 -1.71
N HIS A 647 -27.26 6.82 -2.20
CA HIS A 647 -28.26 6.54 -3.23
C HIS A 647 -29.70 6.91 -2.81
N LYS A 648 -29.96 7.01 -1.50
CA LYS A 648 -31.29 7.38 -0.95
C LYS A 648 -31.55 8.89 -0.97
N PHE A 649 -30.55 9.70 -1.27
CA PHE A 649 -30.63 11.17 -1.28
C PHE A 649 -30.44 11.78 -2.67
N VAL A 650 -30.52 10.98 -3.71
CA VAL A 650 -30.36 11.45 -5.09
C VAL A 650 -31.42 12.49 -5.46
N ASP A 651 -32.59 12.46 -4.80
CA ASP A 651 -33.64 13.47 -4.94
C ASP A 651 -33.19 14.90 -4.55
N LYS A 652 -32.15 15.02 -3.71
CA LYS A 652 -31.55 16.29 -3.28
C LYS A 652 -30.38 16.74 -4.16
N TRP A 653 -29.90 15.88 -5.06
CA TRP A 653 -28.78 16.23 -5.94
C TRP A 653 -29.17 17.30 -6.94
N ASP A 654 -28.38 18.34 -7.07
CA ASP A 654 -28.61 19.47 -7.99
C ASP A 654 -27.32 19.99 -8.67
N THR A 655 -26.18 19.40 -8.34
CA THR A 655 -24.85 19.88 -8.68
C THR A 655 -24.14 18.91 -9.64
N PRO A 656 -23.43 19.42 -10.68
CA PRO A 656 -22.69 18.59 -11.63
C PRO A 656 -21.69 17.63 -10.97
N ILE A 657 -21.63 16.40 -11.48
CA ILE A 657 -20.76 15.35 -10.93
C ILE A 657 -20.03 14.55 -12.02
N LEU A 658 -18.72 14.35 -11.82
CA LEU A 658 -17.89 13.40 -12.58
C LEU A 658 -17.72 12.14 -11.73
N CYS A 659 -18.16 10.99 -12.27
CA CYS A 659 -17.90 9.67 -11.70
C CYS A 659 -16.75 9.00 -12.45
N ILE A 660 -15.81 8.39 -11.73
CA ILE A 660 -14.66 7.67 -12.32
C ILE A 660 -14.59 6.28 -11.67
N HIS A 661 -14.31 5.23 -12.48
CA HIS A 661 -14.20 3.87 -11.93
C HIS A 661 -13.38 2.92 -12.82
N GLY A 662 -12.66 1.98 -12.20
CA GLY A 662 -12.03 0.85 -12.87
C GLY A 662 -12.96 -0.37 -12.90
N GLU A 663 -13.11 -1.07 -14.05
CA GLU A 663 -13.98 -2.25 -14.12
C GLU A 663 -13.46 -3.46 -13.35
N LYS A 664 -12.16 -3.49 -13.04
CA LYS A 664 -11.53 -4.53 -12.22
C LYS A 664 -11.47 -4.18 -10.74
N ASP A 665 -12.15 -3.14 -10.31
CA ASP A 665 -12.28 -2.81 -8.90
C ASP A 665 -13.25 -3.80 -8.23
N TYR A 666 -12.68 -4.72 -7.43
CA TYR A 666 -13.47 -5.67 -6.64
C TYR A 666 -13.61 -5.23 -5.19
N ARG A 667 -12.90 -4.18 -4.77
CA ARG A 667 -13.02 -3.55 -3.46
C ARG A 667 -14.30 -2.72 -3.35
N ILE A 668 -14.49 -1.79 -4.31
CA ILE A 668 -15.75 -1.06 -4.52
C ILE A 668 -16.16 -1.29 -5.96
N ASN A 669 -17.14 -2.15 -6.18
CA ASN A 669 -17.49 -2.60 -7.52
C ASN A 669 -17.87 -1.41 -8.42
N TYR A 670 -17.41 -1.42 -9.68
CA TYR A 670 -17.62 -0.34 -10.64
C TYR A 670 -19.09 0.00 -10.91
N THR A 671 -20.02 -0.90 -10.58
CA THR A 671 -21.46 -0.65 -10.64
C THR A 671 -21.92 0.46 -9.70
N GLN A 672 -21.15 0.76 -8.66
CA GLN A 672 -21.40 1.88 -7.74
C GLN A 672 -21.27 3.22 -8.49
N GLY A 673 -20.17 3.44 -9.20
CA GLY A 673 -19.97 4.64 -10.03
C GLY A 673 -20.97 4.74 -11.19
N MET A 674 -21.29 3.61 -11.85
CA MET A 674 -22.33 3.56 -12.87
C MET A 674 -23.70 3.93 -12.31
N GLY A 675 -24.06 3.42 -11.13
CA GLY A 675 -25.33 3.73 -10.46
C GLY A 675 -25.47 5.22 -10.16
N ALA A 676 -24.43 5.83 -9.61
CA ALA A 676 -24.37 7.26 -9.31
C ALA A 676 -24.52 8.13 -10.56
N PHE A 677 -23.76 7.81 -11.62
CA PHE A 677 -23.87 8.50 -12.91
C PHE A 677 -25.27 8.38 -13.52
N ASN A 678 -25.83 7.17 -13.58
CA ASN A 678 -27.16 6.95 -14.14
C ASN A 678 -28.23 7.73 -13.37
N ALA A 679 -28.16 7.72 -12.02
CA ALA A 679 -29.08 8.46 -11.17
C ALA A 679 -29.01 9.96 -11.44
N ALA A 680 -27.82 10.54 -11.51
CA ALA A 680 -27.61 11.95 -11.85
C ALA A 680 -28.20 12.30 -13.23
N ARG A 681 -27.91 11.49 -14.26
CA ARG A 681 -28.40 11.72 -15.64
C ARG A 681 -29.93 11.61 -15.74
N LEU A 682 -30.54 10.61 -15.09
CA LEU A 682 -32.02 10.44 -15.08
C LEU A 682 -32.73 11.62 -14.39
N ARG A 683 -32.04 12.27 -13.46
CA ARG A 683 -32.54 13.48 -12.79
C ARG A 683 -32.25 14.79 -13.57
N GLY A 684 -31.63 14.70 -14.74
CA GLY A 684 -31.24 15.87 -15.55
C GLY A 684 -30.03 16.65 -15.04
N ILE A 685 -29.28 16.10 -14.08
CA ILE A 685 -28.06 16.71 -13.55
C ILE A 685 -26.92 16.49 -14.55
N PRO A 686 -26.11 17.52 -14.86
CA PRO A 686 -24.93 17.34 -15.68
C PRO A 686 -23.98 16.34 -15.03
N ALA A 687 -23.67 15.26 -15.73
CA ALA A 687 -22.76 14.23 -15.24
C ALA A 687 -21.95 13.61 -16.37
N GLU A 688 -20.73 13.23 -16.06
CA GLU A 688 -19.83 12.43 -16.91
C GLU A 688 -19.42 11.16 -16.17
N LEU A 689 -19.12 10.10 -16.92
CA LEU A 689 -18.61 8.83 -16.41
C LEU A 689 -17.35 8.45 -17.16
N LEU A 690 -16.22 8.36 -16.45
CA LEU A 690 -14.95 7.85 -16.97
C LEU A 690 -14.76 6.42 -16.44
N ILE A 691 -14.82 5.45 -17.33
CA ILE A 691 -14.58 4.03 -16.99
C ILE A 691 -13.28 3.54 -17.64
N PHE A 692 -12.50 2.79 -16.86
CA PHE A 692 -11.29 2.10 -17.32
C PHE A 692 -11.52 0.59 -17.29
N PRO A 693 -11.68 -0.08 -18.45
CA PRO A 693 -11.95 -1.52 -18.52
C PRO A 693 -10.84 -2.41 -17.97
N ASP A 694 -9.64 -1.88 -17.84
CA ASP A 694 -8.42 -2.62 -17.53
C ASP A 694 -7.64 -2.05 -16.32
N GLU A 695 -8.27 -1.18 -15.52
CA GLU A 695 -7.76 -0.69 -14.23
C GLU A 695 -8.62 -1.24 -13.08
N ASN A 696 -8.00 -1.26 -11.89
CA ASN A 696 -8.63 -1.67 -10.64
C ASN A 696 -9.05 -0.45 -9.79
N HIS A 697 -8.98 -0.56 -8.47
CA HIS A 697 -9.22 0.55 -7.53
C HIS A 697 -8.22 1.71 -7.71
N TRP A 698 -7.13 1.49 -8.43
CA TRP A 698 -6.14 2.50 -8.80
C TRP A 698 -6.02 2.63 -10.32
N VAL A 699 -5.42 3.74 -10.77
CA VAL A 699 -5.11 3.97 -12.20
C VAL A 699 -3.59 3.88 -12.34
N LEU A 700 -3.11 2.76 -12.90
CA LEU A 700 -1.70 2.38 -12.86
C LEU A 700 -0.97 2.53 -14.20
N LYS A 701 -1.71 2.51 -15.33
CA LYS A 701 -1.12 2.63 -16.65
C LYS A 701 -0.89 4.10 -17.05
N PRO A 702 0.25 4.43 -17.65
CA PRO A 702 0.61 5.82 -17.94
C PRO A 702 -0.43 6.60 -18.77
N GLN A 703 -0.94 6.00 -19.85
CA GLN A 703 -1.94 6.68 -20.70
C GLN A 703 -3.28 6.85 -19.98
N ASN A 704 -3.69 5.85 -19.20
CA ASN A 704 -4.91 5.95 -18.38
C ASN A 704 -4.76 7.03 -17.29
N GLY A 705 -3.61 7.11 -16.64
CA GLY A 705 -3.33 8.15 -15.65
C GLY A 705 -3.35 9.55 -16.22
N ILE A 706 -2.79 9.75 -17.42
CA ILE A 706 -2.84 11.04 -18.12
C ILE A 706 -4.29 11.38 -18.55
N LEU A 707 -5.03 10.40 -19.08
CA LEU A 707 -6.45 10.58 -19.43
C LEU A 707 -7.28 10.95 -18.20
N TRP A 708 -7.04 10.26 -17.06
CA TRP A 708 -7.68 10.55 -15.79
C TRP A 708 -7.46 12.03 -15.38
N GLN A 709 -6.20 12.48 -15.36
CA GLN A 709 -5.86 13.83 -14.95
C GLN A 709 -6.42 14.89 -15.89
N ARG A 710 -6.36 14.66 -17.22
CA ARG A 710 -6.95 15.58 -18.21
C ARG A 710 -8.47 15.67 -18.06
N THR A 711 -9.17 14.55 -17.87
CA THR A 711 -10.62 14.54 -17.65
C THR A 711 -10.99 15.26 -16.34
N PHE A 712 -10.23 14.99 -15.27
CA PHE A 712 -10.37 15.61 -13.95
C PHE A 712 -10.29 17.15 -14.04
N PHE A 713 -9.23 17.69 -14.65
CA PHE A 713 -9.05 19.12 -14.75
C PHE A 713 -10.00 19.77 -15.75
N ASN A 714 -10.30 19.13 -16.87
CA ASN A 714 -11.31 19.64 -17.82
C ASN A 714 -12.69 19.78 -17.17
N TRP A 715 -13.05 18.82 -16.28
CA TRP A 715 -14.28 18.90 -15.52
C TRP A 715 -14.28 20.07 -14.54
N LEU A 716 -13.25 20.22 -13.73
CA LEU A 716 -13.12 21.30 -12.77
C LEU A 716 -13.11 22.68 -13.45
N ASP A 717 -12.35 22.82 -14.53
CA ASP A 717 -12.24 24.09 -15.28
C ASP A 717 -13.57 24.53 -15.86
N ARG A 718 -14.39 23.60 -16.34
CA ARG A 718 -15.74 23.89 -16.86
C ARG A 718 -16.67 24.50 -15.82
N TRP A 719 -16.55 24.12 -14.58
CA TRP A 719 -17.50 24.51 -13.53
C TRP A 719 -16.96 25.52 -12.54
N LEU A 720 -15.63 25.67 -12.43
CA LEU A 720 -15.00 26.53 -11.43
C LEU A 720 -14.19 27.68 -12.02
N LYS A 721 -13.90 27.70 -13.32
CA LYS A 721 -13.22 28.80 -14.05
C LYS A 721 -14.15 29.42 -15.07
#